data_c47e5e9bda72dbc4315f524d1d57239c
#
_entry.id   c47e5e9bda72dbc4315f524d1d57239c
#
_cell.length_a   1.000
_cell.length_b   1.000
_cell.length_c   1.000
_cell.angle_alpha   90.00
_cell.angle_beta   90.00
_cell.angle_gamma   90.00
#
_symmetry.space_group_name_H-M   'P 1'
#
loop_
_entity.id
_entity.type
_entity.pdbx_description
1 polymer ?
#
loop_
_entity_poly.entity_id
_entity_poly.type
_entity_poly.pdbx_seq_one_letter_code
_entity_poly.pdbx_strand_id
1 'polypeptide(L)'
;MSALSSTMVSSRVVRQFSSSSSSSSSQSTSRKKSFSSSSSSSRTTTKIQRAIRAQAIQQHEMTEGGVLLPTGLYCPDTTQTFRRKTRTIQIGNVKVGSDHPIVKQTMTTSDTRDVNATVNEIMRCTDAGAEMVRITVQGMQEAKACQEIKNKLLQSGYTTPIIADIHFAPKVAMTVADCLDKIRVNPGNFADGRKKFEDILYETDEEYQAELDEIEEVFTPLVLKCKENNVAMRIGTNHGSLSARTLSRYGDTPAGMVESAFEFARICRKHDYHNFVFSMKASNPLVMVQAYRLLSYEMYKLGWDYPLHLGVTEAGEGEDGRMKSSIGIGALLLDGLGDTIRVSLTEASELEIEPCTRLANLGMKACTDKLGGEDKFAETKRDFQSFERFNGDLPEQKSDDTIDYRNVLHRDGSVISAVSVEQLESEDQFYAELGCLLAVGMPLRDVATSDSILLREAPQASQEKAMRSIRRLQEIGCGVLVPEAELKKNPVPNAIAIVSLAQAINKEALPECSERFAVTLNGSESNEDLAKLKDIDAVMLLIQTEKGRSRIHSSRRIFEVLQTNGVKTPVIHHKHIVDGDKSDVVIQCGAQVGGLLCDGNGDGVLLEYVGNENIPLSFLRTTSFGLLQGSRMRNTKTEYVSCPSCGRTLFDLQEVTAQIAEKTGHLPGVAIAVMGCIVNGPGEMADADFGYVGGAPGKIDLYVGKEVVRRGIPMEGATEELIELIKEHGRWVEPKEKAAVTA
;
A
#
# COMPACT_ATOMS: atom_id res chain seq x y z
N MET A 1 22.82 61.50 9.43
CA MET A 1 21.90 62.23 10.28
C MET A 1 20.79 61.29 10.63
N SER A 2 20.88 60.82 11.81
CA SER A 2 20.00 60.60 12.95
C SER A 2 18.81 59.71 12.66
N ALA A 3 18.76 58.52 13.15
CA ALA A 3 18.68 57.98 14.51
C ALA A 3 17.29 58.15 15.13
N LEU A 4 16.75 57.04 15.56
CA LEU A 4 15.99 56.73 16.78
C LEU A 4 14.92 55.66 16.42
N SER A 5 15.06 54.43 16.78
CA SER A 5 14.92 53.64 18.02
C SER A 5 13.55 53.83 18.69
N SER A 6 12.80 52.75 18.75
CA SER A 6 12.18 52.36 20.03
C SER A 6 11.62 50.92 19.98
N THR A 7 12.17 50.15 20.83
CA THR A 7 11.79 48.91 21.52
C THR A 7 10.39 48.95 22.14
N MET A 8 9.72 47.80 22.19
CA MET A 8 9.11 47.19 23.39
C MET A 8 8.20 46.01 22.91
N VAL A 9 8.49 44.87 23.36
CA VAL A 9 8.30 44.07 24.57
C VAL A 9 7.12 43.10 24.46
N SER A 10 7.50 41.89 24.43
CA SER A 10 6.96 40.64 24.92
C SER A 10 5.78 40.68 25.89
N SER A 11 4.83 39.72 25.71
CA SER A 11 4.26 39.04 26.88
C SER A 11 3.73 37.65 26.51
N ARG A 12 4.45 36.65 26.99
CA ARG A 12 3.95 35.26 27.17
C ARG A 12 2.90 35.25 28.27
N VAL A 13 1.78 34.55 28.09
CA VAL A 13 0.90 34.12 29.18
C VAL A 13 0.92 32.60 29.25
N VAL A 14 1.66 32.09 30.22
CA VAL A 14 1.57 30.71 30.71
C VAL A 14 0.51 30.69 31.78
N ARG A 15 -0.50 29.85 31.69
CA ARG A 15 -1.39 29.53 32.82
C ARG A 15 -1.04 28.15 33.38
N GLN A 16 -0.38 28.17 34.53
CA GLN A 16 -0.33 27.04 35.47
C GLN A 16 -1.65 26.99 36.25
N PHE A 17 -2.19 25.79 36.40
CA PHE A 17 -3.18 25.50 37.44
C PHE A 17 -2.49 24.71 38.56
N SER A 18 -2.42 25.33 39.72
CA SER A 18 -1.96 24.76 40.99
C SER A 18 -3.10 24.09 41.73
N SER A 19 -2.84 22.91 42.23
CA SER A 19 -3.67 22.16 43.18
C SER A 19 -3.58 22.79 44.57
N SER A 20 -4.71 22.95 45.24
CA SER A 20 -4.78 23.20 46.67
C SER A 20 -5.54 22.08 47.37
N SER A 21 -4.83 21.44 48.28
CA SER A 21 -5.32 20.46 49.23
C SER A 21 -5.95 21.16 50.46
N SER A 22 -7.08 20.69 50.90
CA SER A 22 -7.54 20.94 52.27
C SER A 22 -8.01 19.63 52.93
N SER A 23 -7.37 19.34 54.01
CA SER A 23 -7.58 18.23 54.94
C SER A 23 -8.81 18.44 55.86
N SER A 24 -9.57 17.40 56.06
CA SER A 24 -10.30 17.24 57.33
C SER A 24 -10.41 15.77 57.73
N SER A 25 -9.96 15.51 58.94
CA SER A 25 -9.89 14.23 59.59
C SER A 25 -11.24 13.80 60.16
N SER A 26 -11.58 12.51 60.06
CA SER A 26 -12.34 11.82 61.10
C SER A 26 -12.04 10.31 61.07
N GLN A 27 -11.58 9.83 62.24
CA GLN A 27 -11.32 8.44 62.56
C GLN A 27 -12.64 7.66 62.69
N SER A 28 -12.70 6.45 62.15
CA SER A 28 -13.42 5.35 62.77
C SER A 28 -12.87 3.99 62.31
N THR A 29 -12.60 3.20 63.31
CA THR A 29 -12.08 1.83 63.31
C THR A 29 -13.06 0.84 62.74
N SER A 30 -12.66 -0.13 61.86
CA SER A 30 -12.75 -1.56 62.21
C SER A 30 -12.60 -2.51 61.04
N ARG A 31 -11.86 -3.58 61.29
CA ARG A 31 -11.92 -4.92 60.71
C ARG A 31 -11.47 -5.14 59.24
N LYS A 32 -10.23 -5.63 59.18
CA LYS A 32 -9.72 -6.46 58.08
C LYS A 32 -10.58 -7.69 57.85
N LYS A 33 -11.15 -7.83 56.64
CA LYS A 33 -11.45 -9.11 56.06
C LYS A 33 -10.77 -9.17 54.71
N SER A 34 -9.82 -10.07 54.59
CA SER A 34 -9.14 -10.45 53.36
C SER A 34 -10.17 -11.07 52.41
N PHE A 35 -10.43 -10.42 51.28
CA PHE A 35 -11.07 -11.03 50.13
C PHE A 35 -10.03 -11.22 49.06
N SER A 36 -9.61 -12.45 48.87
CA SER A 36 -8.91 -12.90 47.67
C SER A 36 -9.91 -12.89 46.52
N SER A 37 -9.93 -11.84 45.71
CA SER A 37 -10.74 -11.82 44.51
C SER A 37 -9.94 -12.44 43.34
N SER A 38 -10.41 -13.58 42.98
CA SER A 38 -10.10 -14.47 41.90
C SER A 38 -9.82 -13.76 40.55
N SER A 39 -8.60 -13.92 40.03
CA SER A 39 -8.19 -13.63 38.64
C SER A 39 -8.74 -14.63 37.61
N SER A 40 -9.88 -15.29 37.89
CA SER A 40 -10.45 -16.33 37.04
C SER A 40 -11.51 -15.83 36.04
N SER A 41 -12.08 -14.61 36.22
CA SER A 41 -13.13 -14.12 35.31
C SER A 41 -12.62 -13.58 33.97
N SER A 42 -11.43 -12.97 33.93
CA SER A 42 -10.87 -12.45 32.68
C SER A 42 -10.38 -13.57 31.76
N ARG A 43 -9.84 -14.65 32.32
CA ARG A 43 -9.41 -15.83 31.54
C ARG A 43 -10.57 -16.60 30.92
N THR A 44 -11.71 -16.63 31.59
CA THR A 44 -12.91 -17.34 31.11
C THR A 44 -13.58 -16.57 29.98
N THR A 45 -13.67 -15.24 30.09
CA THR A 45 -14.23 -14.38 29.02
C THR A 45 -13.40 -14.45 27.75
N THR A 46 -12.07 -14.45 27.87
CA THR A 46 -11.15 -14.58 26.73
C THR A 46 -11.22 -15.96 26.06
N LYS A 47 -11.41 -17.03 26.87
CA LYS A 47 -11.60 -18.40 26.34
C LYS A 47 -12.93 -18.54 25.61
N ILE A 48 -14.02 -17.96 26.15
CA ILE A 48 -15.34 -17.98 25.52
C ILE A 48 -15.33 -17.17 24.23
N GLN A 49 -14.72 -15.99 24.20
CA GLN A 49 -14.56 -15.21 22.98
C GLN A 49 -13.70 -15.92 21.94
N ARG A 50 -12.64 -16.64 22.36
CA ARG A 50 -11.84 -17.49 21.46
C ARG A 50 -12.64 -18.67 20.91
N ALA A 51 -13.46 -19.31 21.74
CA ALA A 51 -14.31 -20.43 21.31
C ALA A 51 -15.42 -19.95 20.33
N ILE A 52 -16.02 -18.78 20.60
CA ILE A 52 -17.01 -18.16 19.71
C ILE A 52 -16.36 -17.78 18.37
N ARG A 53 -15.13 -17.22 18.39
CA ARG A 53 -14.40 -16.87 17.17
C ARG A 53 -13.95 -18.10 16.39
N ALA A 54 -13.54 -19.18 17.07
CA ALA A 54 -13.21 -20.47 16.43
C ALA A 54 -14.43 -21.17 15.84
N GLN A 55 -15.62 -21.04 16.45
CA GLN A 55 -16.87 -21.52 15.88
C GLN A 55 -17.35 -20.64 14.71
N ALA A 56 -17.13 -19.33 14.75
CA ALA A 56 -17.45 -18.41 13.66
C ALA A 56 -16.70 -18.73 12.36
N ILE A 57 -15.49 -19.29 12.45
CA ILE A 57 -14.68 -19.72 11.29
C ILE A 57 -15.36 -20.84 10.47
N GLN A 58 -16.31 -21.56 11.03
CA GLN A 58 -17.03 -22.65 10.35
C GLN A 58 -18.47 -22.31 9.95
N GLN A 59 -19.00 -21.17 10.38
CA GLN A 59 -20.37 -20.79 10.03
C GLN A 59 -20.37 -20.01 8.71
N HIS A 60 -21.14 -20.50 7.75
CA HIS A 60 -21.42 -19.82 6.50
C HIS A 60 -22.90 -19.49 6.43
N GLU A 61 -23.22 -18.27 6.02
CA GLU A 61 -24.59 -17.84 5.82
C GLU A 61 -24.91 -17.78 4.34
N MET A 62 -26.16 -18.16 3.98
CA MET A 62 -26.64 -18.03 2.62
C MET A 62 -26.98 -16.57 2.34
N THR A 63 -26.50 -16.04 1.21
CA THR A 63 -26.95 -14.74 0.67
C THR A 63 -28.30 -14.88 -0.02
N GLU A 64 -28.93 -13.75 -0.34
CA GLU A 64 -30.14 -13.72 -1.17
C GLU A 64 -29.96 -14.40 -2.53
N GLY A 65 -28.72 -14.45 -3.05
CA GLY A 65 -28.35 -15.15 -4.28
C GLY A 65 -27.98 -16.63 -4.10
N GLY A 66 -28.14 -17.20 -2.92
CA GLY A 66 -27.79 -18.60 -2.62
C GLY A 66 -26.28 -18.84 -2.46
N VAL A 67 -25.47 -17.79 -2.29
CA VAL A 67 -24.01 -17.88 -2.11
C VAL A 67 -23.69 -18.06 -0.63
N LEU A 68 -22.85 -19.04 -0.31
CA LEU A 68 -22.35 -19.23 1.05
C LEU A 68 -21.21 -18.26 1.34
N LEU A 69 -21.34 -17.45 2.40
CA LEU A 69 -20.32 -16.49 2.84
C LEU A 69 -19.82 -16.84 4.25
N PRO A 70 -18.52 -16.69 4.54
CA PRO A 70 -17.98 -16.87 5.88
C PRO A 70 -18.42 -15.73 6.79
N THR A 71 -18.71 -16.04 8.06
CA THR A 71 -19.01 -15.03 9.08
C THR A 71 -17.79 -14.78 9.98
N GLY A 72 -17.58 -13.54 10.38
CA GLY A 72 -16.49 -13.15 11.29
C GLY A 72 -15.10 -13.09 10.66
N LEU A 73 -15.00 -13.21 9.32
CA LEU A 73 -13.76 -13.07 8.55
C LEU A 73 -13.87 -11.93 7.53
N TYR A 74 -12.73 -11.40 7.08
CA TYR A 74 -12.65 -10.43 5.97
C TYR A 74 -12.40 -11.10 4.61
N CYS A 75 -11.99 -12.37 4.60
CA CYS A 75 -11.69 -13.17 3.41
C CYS A 75 -12.27 -14.59 3.57
N PRO A 76 -12.33 -15.39 2.50
CA PRO A 76 -12.92 -16.74 2.56
C PRO A 76 -12.15 -17.70 3.47
N ASP A 77 -10.82 -17.59 3.50
CA ASP A 77 -9.93 -18.45 4.27
C ASP A 77 -8.63 -17.70 4.63
N THR A 78 -8.10 -17.92 5.83
CA THR A 78 -6.86 -17.31 6.31
C THR A 78 -5.64 -18.23 6.14
N THR A 79 -5.86 -19.48 5.70
CA THR A 79 -4.80 -20.49 5.56
C THR A 79 -4.42 -20.78 4.12
N GLN A 80 -5.24 -20.39 3.17
CA GLN A 80 -4.99 -20.53 1.73
C GLN A 80 -5.82 -19.53 0.92
N THR A 81 -5.42 -19.26 -0.32
CA THR A 81 -6.11 -18.31 -1.17
C THR A 81 -7.32 -18.95 -1.88
N PHE A 82 -8.51 -18.48 -1.57
CA PHE A 82 -9.74 -18.80 -2.30
C PHE A 82 -10.41 -17.52 -2.77
N ARG A 83 -10.93 -17.50 -3.98
CA ARG A 83 -11.72 -16.34 -4.42
C ARG A 83 -12.99 -16.20 -3.59
N ARG A 84 -13.21 -15.00 -3.06
CA ARG A 84 -14.45 -14.62 -2.41
C ARG A 84 -15.60 -14.84 -3.37
N LYS A 85 -16.63 -15.57 -2.98
CA LYS A 85 -17.83 -15.77 -3.78
C LYS A 85 -18.59 -14.46 -3.95
N THR A 86 -18.78 -14.06 -5.21
CA THR A 86 -19.50 -12.86 -5.59
C THR A 86 -20.49 -13.19 -6.71
N ARG A 87 -21.59 -12.44 -6.73
CA ARG A 87 -22.56 -12.55 -7.83
C ARG A 87 -21.95 -12.11 -9.16
N THR A 88 -22.46 -12.65 -10.26
CA THR A 88 -22.12 -12.15 -11.59
C THR A 88 -22.91 -10.88 -11.90
N ILE A 89 -22.22 -9.82 -12.30
CA ILE A 89 -22.81 -8.64 -12.92
C ILE A 89 -22.45 -8.58 -14.40
N GLN A 90 -23.31 -7.93 -15.20
CA GLN A 90 -23.12 -7.79 -16.64
C GLN A 90 -22.76 -6.35 -17.01
N ILE A 91 -21.66 -6.16 -17.77
CA ILE A 91 -21.20 -4.86 -18.25
C ILE A 91 -20.98 -4.95 -19.75
N GLY A 92 -21.94 -4.48 -20.54
CA GLY A 92 -21.93 -4.76 -21.97
C GLY A 92 -21.85 -6.27 -22.26
N ASN A 93 -20.81 -6.71 -22.96
CA ASN A 93 -20.53 -8.12 -23.23
C ASN A 93 -19.62 -8.81 -22.18
N VAL A 94 -19.14 -8.08 -21.16
CA VAL A 94 -18.23 -8.59 -20.13
C VAL A 94 -18.99 -8.98 -18.86
N LYS A 95 -18.68 -10.15 -18.33
CA LYS A 95 -19.19 -10.64 -17.03
C LYS A 95 -18.14 -10.46 -15.95
N VAL A 96 -18.53 -9.93 -14.80
CA VAL A 96 -17.67 -9.68 -13.65
C VAL A 96 -18.23 -10.39 -12.42
N GLY A 97 -17.40 -11.13 -11.72
CA GLY A 97 -17.75 -11.89 -10.51
C GLY A 97 -16.81 -13.09 -10.31
N SER A 98 -16.98 -13.79 -9.19
CA SER A 98 -16.06 -14.87 -8.79
C SER A 98 -15.96 -16.04 -9.78
N ASP A 99 -17.00 -16.29 -10.56
CA ASP A 99 -17.07 -17.40 -11.51
C ASP A 99 -16.42 -17.07 -12.86
N HIS A 100 -15.86 -15.86 -13.00
CA HIS A 100 -15.21 -15.35 -14.20
C HIS A 100 -13.76 -14.95 -13.92
N PRO A 101 -12.88 -14.85 -14.94
CA PRO A 101 -11.54 -14.30 -14.79
C PRO A 101 -11.56 -12.88 -14.19
N ILE A 102 -10.47 -12.48 -13.54
CA ILE A 102 -10.29 -11.10 -13.05
C ILE A 102 -10.19 -10.16 -14.26
N VAL A 103 -11.11 -9.22 -14.37
CA VAL A 103 -11.25 -8.34 -15.53
C VAL A 103 -10.32 -7.14 -15.42
N LYS A 104 -9.59 -6.83 -16.49
CA LYS A 104 -8.61 -5.74 -16.60
C LYS A 104 -9.27 -4.50 -17.20
N GLN A 105 -9.09 -3.37 -16.52
CA GLN A 105 -9.64 -2.09 -16.94
C GLN A 105 -8.53 -1.03 -16.99
N THR A 106 -8.63 -0.11 -17.97
CA THR A 106 -7.83 1.13 -18.01
C THR A 106 -8.73 2.36 -18.20
N MET A 107 -8.12 3.53 -18.43
CA MET A 107 -8.84 4.79 -18.61
C MET A 107 -8.10 5.69 -19.59
N THR A 108 -8.83 6.29 -20.54
CA THR A 108 -8.25 7.23 -21.50
C THR A 108 -7.75 8.52 -20.85
N THR A 109 -6.71 9.09 -21.45
CA THR A 109 -6.15 10.39 -21.13
C THR A 109 -6.67 11.48 -22.07
N SER A 110 -7.13 11.13 -23.27
CA SER A 110 -7.66 12.05 -24.28
C SER A 110 -8.88 12.83 -23.78
N ASP A 111 -9.05 14.03 -24.32
CA ASP A 111 -10.28 14.81 -24.14
C ASP A 111 -11.45 14.07 -24.81
N THR A 112 -12.45 13.70 -24.02
CA THR A 112 -13.63 12.96 -24.50
C THR A 112 -14.41 13.72 -25.58
N ARG A 113 -14.25 15.05 -25.68
CA ARG A 113 -14.84 15.87 -26.75
C ARG A 113 -14.16 15.64 -28.09
N ASP A 114 -12.89 15.23 -28.09
CA ASP A 114 -12.25 14.73 -29.30
C ASP A 114 -12.56 13.25 -29.51
N VAL A 115 -13.64 13.03 -30.23
CA VAL A 115 -14.16 11.69 -30.52
C VAL A 115 -13.13 10.81 -31.21
N ASN A 116 -12.33 11.37 -32.14
CA ASN A 116 -11.37 10.55 -32.90
C ASN A 116 -10.18 10.16 -32.04
N ALA A 117 -9.62 11.10 -31.26
CA ALA A 117 -8.54 10.80 -30.32
C ALA A 117 -8.95 9.75 -29.31
N THR A 118 -10.15 9.91 -28.71
CA THR A 118 -10.70 8.98 -27.71
C THR A 118 -10.95 7.59 -28.30
N VAL A 119 -11.52 7.46 -29.51
CA VAL A 119 -11.73 6.19 -30.19
C VAL A 119 -10.40 5.50 -30.46
N ASN A 120 -9.40 6.20 -31.00
CA ASN A 120 -8.10 5.62 -31.29
C ASN A 120 -7.39 5.13 -30.01
N GLU A 121 -7.52 5.86 -28.92
CA GLU A 121 -6.94 5.46 -27.62
C GLU A 121 -7.65 4.23 -27.06
N ILE A 122 -8.98 4.17 -27.10
CA ILE A 122 -9.75 2.97 -26.70
C ILE A 122 -9.34 1.76 -27.51
N MET A 123 -9.13 1.91 -28.83
CA MET A 123 -8.69 0.82 -29.70
C MET A 123 -7.30 0.31 -29.28
N ARG A 124 -6.32 1.21 -29.07
CA ARG A 124 -4.97 0.82 -28.58
C ARG A 124 -5.04 0.09 -27.24
N CYS A 125 -5.83 0.61 -26.29
CA CYS A 125 -6.01 -0.04 -24.99
C CYS A 125 -6.63 -1.44 -25.15
N THR A 126 -7.61 -1.60 -26.04
CA THR A 126 -8.26 -2.88 -26.30
C THR A 126 -7.28 -3.87 -26.94
N ASP A 127 -6.50 -3.42 -27.92
CA ASP A 127 -5.47 -4.22 -28.59
C ASP A 127 -4.36 -4.67 -27.63
N ALA A 128 -4.04 -3.84 -26.62
CA ALA A 128 -3.15 -4.20 -25.51
C ALA A 128 -3.76 -5.21 -24.52
N GLY A 129 -5.08 -5.51 -24.62
CA GLY A 129 -5.79 -6.50 -23.81
C GLY A 129 -6.67 -5.92 -22.69
N ALA A 130 -7.04 -4.64 -22.76
CA ALA A 130 -8.06 -4.08 -21.89
C ALA A 130 -9.43 -4.70 -22.23
N GLU A 131 -10.12 -5.18 -21.20
CA GLU A 131 -11.46 -5.78 -21.35
C GLU A 131 -12.57 -4.74 -21.15
N MET A 132 -12.24 -3.61 -20.52
CA MET A 132 -13.11 -2.44 -20.35
C MET A 132 -12.26 -1.17 -20.38
N VAL A 133 -12.78 -0.08 -20.95
CA VAL A 133 -12.10 1.21 -20.98
C VAL A 133 -12.99 2.29 -20.38
N ARG A 134 -12.42 3.14 -19.48
CA ARG A 134 -13.13 4.24 -18.84
C ARG A 134 -12.76 5.57 -19.50
N ILE A 135 -13.77 6.41 -19.72
CA ILE A 135 -13.62 7.76 -20.25
C ILE A 135 -14.15 8.78 -19.23
N THR A 136 -13.63 10.01 -19.24
CA THR A 136 -14.14 11.09 -18.37
C THR A 136 -15.34 11.76 -19.00
N VAL A 137 -16.38 12.02 -18.20
CA VAL A 137 -17.57 12.76 -18.65
C VAL A 137 -17.87 13.87 -17.65
N GLN A 138 -17.39 15.08 -17.93
CA GLN A 138 -17.49 16.22 -17.02
C GLN A 138 -18.79 17.00 -17.19
N GLY A 139 -19.32 17.03 -18.42
CA GLY A 139 -20.47 17.84 -18.77
C GLY A 139 -21.27 17.32 -19.95
N MET A 140 -22.23 18.10 -20.41
CA MET A 140 -23.14 17.70 -21.48
C MET A 140 -22.45 17.59 -22.86
N GLN A 141 -21.31 18.24 -23.07
CA GLN A 141 -20.56 18.12 -24.33
C GLN A 141 -19.93 16.75 -24.46
N GLU A 142 -19.23 16.30 -23.41
CA GLU A 142 -18.66 14.95 -23.33
C GLU A 142 -19.76 13.88 -23.36
N ALA A 143 -20.89 14.12 -22.68
CA ALA A 143 -22.03 13.18 -22.70
C ALA A 143 -22.58 12.95 -24.11
N LYS A 144 -22.67 14.02 -24.94
CA LYS A 144 -23.06 13.89 -26.35
C LYS A 144 -22.02 13.17 -27.17
N ALA A 145 -20.72 13.39 -26.93
CA ALA A 145 -19.62 12.70 -27.62
C ALA A 145 -19.63 11.20 -27.34
N CYS A 146 -20.10 10.76 -26.16
CA CYS A 146 -20.15 9.34 -25.78
C CYS A 146 -20.90 8.47 -26.79
N GLN A 147 -22.04 8.94 -27.29
CA GLN A 147 -22.81 8.18 -28.29
C GLN A 147 -22.06 8.04 -29.62
N GLU A 148 -21.37 9.09 -30.05
CA GLU A 148 -20.58 9.08 -31.27
C GLU A 148 -19.34 8.18 -31.11
N ILE A 149 -18.65 8.23 -29.97
CA ILE A 149 -17.54 7.35 -29.63
C ILE A 149 -17.99 5.89 -29.72
N LYS A 150 -19.11 5.54 -29.06
CA LYS A 150 -19.66 4.18 -29.08
C LYS A 150 -19.96 3.71 -30.51
N ASN A 151 -20.60 4.55 -31.29
CA ASN A 151 -20.97 4.23 -32.69
C ASN A 151 -19.71 4.00 -33.56
N LYS A 152 -18.69 4.85 -33.44
CA LYS A 152 -17.43 4.71 -34.20
C LYS A 152 -16.66 3.46 -33.83
N LEU A 153 -16.59 3.11 -32.53
CA LEU A 153 -15.97 1.87 -32.07
C LEU A 153 -16.67 0.64 -32.68
N LEU A 154 -18.01 0.59 -32.62
CA LEU A 154 -18.79 -0.49 -33.23
C LEU A 154 -18.59 -0.58 -34.76
N GLN A 155 -18.53 0.57 -35.44
CA GLN A 155 -18.23 0.61 -36.89
C GLN A 155 -16.81 0.10 -37.20
N SER A 156 -15.85 0.30 -36.25
CA SER A 156 -14.50 -0.22 -36.37
C SER A 156 -14.33 -1.68 -35.90
N GLY A 157 -15.43 -2.33 -35.50
CA GLY A 157 -15.46 -3.74 -35.09
C GLY A 157 -15.11 -3.97 -33.61
N TYR A 158 -14.99 -2.92 -32.81
CA TYR A 158 -14.69 -3.02 -31.37
C TYR A 158 -15.98 -3.02 -30.55
N THR A 159 -16.11 -4.01 -29.66
CA THR A 159 -17.27 -4.18 -28.77
C THR A 159 -16.90 -3.98 -27.29
N THR A 160 -15.72 -3.44 -27.01
CA THR A 160 -15.21 -3.20 -25.65
C THR A 160 -16.16 -2.29 -24.89
N PRO A 161 -16.64 -2.68 -23.70
CA PRO A 161 -17.53 -1.87 -22.89
C PRO A 161 -16.87 -0.55 -22.46
N ILE A 162 -17.62 0.55 -22.56
CA ILE A 162 -17.18 1.88 -22.18
C ILE A 162 -17.81 2.26 -20.85
N ILE A 163 -17.00 2.84 -19.98
CA ILE A 163 -17.38 3.26 -18.63
C ILE A 163 -17.33 4.78 -18.54
N ALA A 164 -18.42 5.43 -18.15
CA ALA A 164 -18.42 6.84 -17.83
C ALA A 164 -17.91 7.11 -16.41
N ASP A 165 -16.95 8.04 -16.27
CA ASP A 165 -16.50 8.56 -14.99
C ASP A 165 -17.12 9.94 -14.72
N ILE A 166 -18.10 9.97 -13.82
CA ILE A 166 -18.93 11.15 -13.59
C ILE A 166 -18.75 11.65 -12.16
N HIS A 167 -18.52 12.96 -12.06
CA HIS A 167 -18.41 13.69 -10.81
C HIS A 167 -19.36 14.91 -10.86
N PHE A 168 -19.98 15.27 -9.73
CA PHE A 168 -20.78 16.51 -9.53
C PHE A 168 -21.94 16.75 -10.53
N ALA A 169 -22.35 15.77 -11.33
CA ALA A 169 -23.26 16.01 -12.43
C ALA A 169 -24.33 14.92 -12.62
N PRO A 170 -25.35 14.80 -11.74
CA PRO A 170 -26.40 13.79 -11.87
C PRO A 170 -27.12 13.82 -13.24
N LYS A 171 -27.38 15.02 -13.80
CA LYS A 171 -28.01 15.15 -15.13
C LYS A 171 -27.17 14.59 -16.27
N VAL A 172 -25.86 14.68 -16.18
CA VAL A 172 -24.92 14.08 -17.14
C VAL A 172 -24.98 12.56 -17.05
N ALA A 173 -25.02 12.01 -15.84
CA ALA A 173 -25.17 10.57 -15.60
C ALA A 173 -26.45 10.02 -16.24
N MET A 174 -27.55 10.76 -16.12
CA MET A 174 -28.83 10.41 -16.77
C MET A 174 -28.72 10.34 -18.29
N THR A 175 -27.96 11.21 -18.92
CA THR A 175 -27.77 11.24 -20.38
C THR A 175 -26.90 10.05 -20.85
N VAL A 176 -25.78 9.78 -20.17
CA VAL A 176 -24.88 8.67 -20.60
C VAL A 176 -25.43 7.29 -20.29
N ALA A 177 -26.40 7.17 -19.38
CA ALA A 177 -27.10 5.91 -19.12
C ALA A 177 -27.91 5.40 -20.34
N ASP A 178 -28.09 6.22 -21.37
CA ASP A 178 -28.74 5.81 -22.61
C ASP A 178 -27.77 5.14 -23.61
N CYS A 179 -26.46 5.31 -23.45
CA CYS A 179 -25.51 4.87 -24.47
C CYS A 179 -24.32 4.06 -23.96
N LEU A 180 -23.92 4.20 -22.70
CA LEU A 180 -22.73 3.52 -22.17
C LEU A 180 -23.07 2.31 -21.29
N ASP A 181 -22.09 1.42 -21.10
CA ASP A 181 -22.30 0.11 -20.50
C ASP A 181 -22.17 0.12 -18.96
N LYS A 182 -21.43 1.11 -18.42
CA LYS A 182 -21.28 1.29 -16.98
C LYS A 182 -21.07 2.74 -16.62
N ILE A 183 -21.61 3.16 -15.48
CA ILE A 183 -21.41 4.48 -14.90
C ILE A 183 -20.69 4.36 -13.58
N ARG A 184 -19.63 5.16 -13.36
CA ARG A 184 -19.03 5.33 -12.05
C ARG A 184 -19.59 6.57 -11.38
N VAL A 185 -20.10 6.39 -10.19
CA VAL A 185 -20.49 7.46 -9.27
C VAL A 185 -19.51 7.50 -8.09
N ASN A 186 -19.18 8.71 -7.62
CA ASN A 186 -18.43 8.90 -6.39
C ASN A 186 -19.39 9.38 -5.30
N PRO A 187 -19.69 8.56 -4.27
CA PRO A 187 -20.61 8.91 -3.21
C PRO A 187 -20.31 10.25 -2.53
N GLY A 188 -19.02 10.58 -2.38
CA GLY A 188 -18.58 11.80 -1.70
C GLY A 188 -18.85 13.11 -2.45
N ASN A 189 -19.23 13.05 -3.74
CA ASN A 189 -19.42 14.27 -4.52
C ASN A 189 -20.53 14.20 -5.59
N PHE A 190 -21.26 13.10 -5.66
CA PHE A 190 -22.27 12.90 -6.70
C PHE A 190 -23.56 13.71 -6.42
N ALA A 191 -24.09 13.63 -5.21
CA ALA A 191 -25.32 14.31 -4.81
C ALA A 191 -25.05 15.70 -4.21
N ASP A 192 -24.04 15.80 -3.33
CA ASP A 192 -23.74 17.03 -2.57
C ASP A 192 -23.16 18.17 -3.43
N GLY A 193 -22.81 17.88 -4.69
CA GLY A 193 -22.21 18.85 -5.59
C GLY A 193 -20.81 19.33 -5.08
N ARG A 194 -20.40 20.52 -5.52
CA ARG A 194 -19.24 21.23 -4.97
C ARG A 194 -19.62 22.01 -3.70
N LYS A 195 -20.25 21.37 -2.72
CA LYS A 195 -20.24 21.97 -1.39
C LYS A 195 -18.75 22.13 -1.03
N LYS A 196 -18.36 23.34 -0.65
CA LYS A 196 -16.99 23.70 -0.28
C LYS A 196 -16.48 22.65 0.69
N PHE A 197 -15.17 22.38 0.67
CA PHE A 197 -14.44 21.62 1.70
C PHE A 197 -14.46 22.44 3.01
N GLU A 198 -15.63 22.67 3.57
CA GLU A 198 -15.85 23.28 4.87
C GLU A 198 -16.05 22.13 5.85
N ASP A 199 -15.38 22.19 6.97
CA ASP A 199 -15.59 21.27 8.09
C ASP A 199 -16.98 21.51 8.68
N ILE A 200 -17.99 20.92 8.06
CA ILE A 200 -19.38 20.98 8.55
C ILE A 200 -19.53 19.85 9.57
N LEU A 201 -19.85 20.21 10.80
CA LEU A 201 -20.19 19.25 11.85
C LEU A 201 -21.69 18.99 11.81
N TYR A 202 -22.05 17.73 11.68
CA TYR A 202 -23.43 17.25 11.84
C TYR A 202 -23.58 16.75 13.28
N GLU A 203 -24.25 17.52 14.13
CA GLU A 203 -24.33 17.26 15.56
C GLU A 203 -25.42 16.26 15.92
N THR A 204 -26.46 16.15 15.08
CA THR A 204 -27.63 15.31 15.34
C THR A 204 -27.82 14.21 14.28
N ASP A 205 -28.52 13.14 14.68
CA ASP A 205 -28.90 12.06 13.77
C ASP A 205 -29.96 12.54 12.75
N GLU A 206 -30.80 13.52 13.14
CA GLU A 206 -31.81 14.10 12.27
C GLU A 206 -31.18 14.90 11.11
N GLU A 207 -30.14 15.68 11.39
CA GLU A 207 -29.38 16.41 10.35
C GLU A 207 -28.72 15.44 9.37
N TYR A 208 -28.09 14.38 9.90
CA TYR A 208 -27.46 13.35 9.08
C TYR A 208 -28.50 12.63 8.20
N GLN A 209 -29.68 12.29 8.76
CA GLN A 209 -30.75 11.63 8.01
C GLN A 209 -31.35 12.52 6.92
N ALA A 210 -31.50 13.81 7.16
CA ALA A 210 -32.00 14.76 6.15
C ALA A 210 -31.10 14.79 4.91
N GLU A 211 -29.77 14.76 5.08
CA GLU A 211 -28.82 14.65 3.95
C GLU A 211 -28.95 13.31 3.22
N LEU A 212 -29.20 12.20 3.94
CA LEU A 212 -29.44 10.90 3.30
C LEU A 212 -30.72 10.90 2.46
N ASP A 213 -31.77 11.55 2.93
CA ASP A 213 -33.03 11.69 2.19
C ASP A 213 -32.84 12.51 0.91
N GLU A 214 -32.04 13.61 0.95
CA GLU A 214 -31.67 14.40 -0.24
C GLU A 214 -30.88 13.55 -1.24
N ILE A 215 -29.94 12.75 -0.79
CA ILE A 215 -29.17 11.84 -1.63
C ILE A 215 -30.08 10.83 -2.31
N GLU A 216 -30.99 10.24 -1.56
CA GLU A 216 -31.95 9.28 -2.13
C GLU A 216 -32.80 9.92 -3.22
N GLU A 217 -33.28 11.15 -3.02
CA GLU A 217 -34.05 11.88 -4.02
C GLU A 217 -33.24 12.13 -5.32
N VAL A 218 -31.97 12.54 -5.17
CA VAL A 218 -31.08 12.85 -6.30
C VAL A 218 -30.61 11.60 -7.03
N PHE A 219 -30.36 10.51 -6.30
CA PHE A 219 -29.73 9.32 -6.87
C PHE A 219 -30.74 8.29 -7.42
N THR A 220 -31.94 8.20 -6.84
CA THR A 220 -32.98 7.25 -7.27
C THR A 220 -33.30 7.29 -8.76
N PRO A 221 -33.45 8.47 -9.42
CA PRO A 221 -33.71 8.51 -10.86
C PRO A 221 -32.65 7.80 -11.69
N LEU A 222 -31.36 7.94 -11.33
CA LEU A 222 -30.28 7.25 -12.02
C LEU A 222 -30.32 5.73 -11.78
N VAL A 223 -30.60 5.29 -10.57
CA VAL A 223 -30.74 3.86 -10.24
C VAL A 223 -31.82 3.21 -11.08
N LEU A 224 -33.01 3.84 -11.17
CA LEU A 224 -34.13 3.33 -11.95
C LEU A 224 -33.78 3.28 -13.45
N LYS A 225 -33.14 4.33 -13.98
CA LYS A 225 -32.71 4.37 -15.37
C LYS A 225 -31.64 3.31 -15.70
N CYS A 226 -30.66 3.12 -14.82
CA CYS A 226 -29.68 2.06 -14.99
C CYS A 226 -30.31 0.66 -14.94
N LYS A 227 -31.32 0.47 -14.09
CA LYS A 227 -32.09 -0.78 -14.04
C LYS A 227 -32.85 -1.03 -15.34
N GLU A 228 -33.56 -0.02 -15.85
CA GLU A 228 -34.33 -0.08 -17.09
C GLU A 228 -33.44 -0.39 -18.32
N ASN A 229 -32.30 0.31 -18.43
CA ASN A 229 -31.37 0.20 -19.56
C ASN A 229 -30.34 -0.94 -19.38
N ASN A 230 -30.41 -1.70 -18.30
CA ASN A 230 -29.41 -2.73 -17.93
C ASN A 230 -27.96 -2.22 -17.92
N VAL A 231 -27.77 -0.97 -17.51
CA VAL A 231 -26.45 -0.34 -17.34
C VAL A 231 -25.90 -0.70 -15.98
N ALA A 232 -24.66 -1.13 -15.93
CA ALA A 232 -23.99 -1.43 -14.65
C ALA A 232 -23.55 -0.15 -13.94
N MET A 233 -23.37 -0.23 -12.63
CA MET A 233 -22.86 0.87 -11.84
C MET A 233 -21.59 0.51 -11.08
N ARG A 234 -20.68 1.46 -10.86
CA ARG A 234 -19.62 1.37 -9.85
C ARG A 234 -19.83 2.42 -8.80
N ILE A 235 -20.11 1.98 -7.58
CA ILE A 235 -20.08 2.81 -6.39
C ILE A 235 -18.62 2.96 -5.99
N GLY A 236 -18.04 4.11 -6.32
CA GLY A 236 -16.59 4.28 -6.35
C GLY A 236 -16.11 5.33 -5.36
N THR A 237 -15.87 4.92 -4.12
CA THR A 237 -15.33 5.77 -3.05
C THR A 237 -13.83 5.95 -3.20
N ASN A 238 -13.35 7.18 -2.99
CA ASN A 238 -11.94 7.52 -2.89
C ASN A 238 -11.66 8.12 -1.50
N HIS A 239 -10.58 7.69 -0.86
CA HIS A 239 -10.02 8.36 0.31
C HIS A 239 -9.71 9.82 -0.02
N GLY A 240 -9.92 10.73 0.91
CA GLY A 240 -9.74 12.18 0.71
C GLY A 240 -10.86 12.88 -0.07
N SER A 241 -11.86 12.15 -0.60
CA SER A 241 -13.03 12.75 -1.26
C SER A 241 -14.35 12.23 -0.69
N LEU A 242 -14.42 12.05 0.62
CA LEU A 242 -15.65 11.74 1.35
C LEU A 242 -16.52 12.98 1.51
N SER A 243 -17.83 12.79 1.69
CA SER A 243 -18.76 13.90 1.96
C SER A 243 -18.54 14.49 3.35
N ALA A 244 -18.92 15.75 3.53
CA ALA A 244 -18.80 16.42 4.83
C ALA A 244 -19.51 15.67 5.96
N ARG A 245 -20.70 15.10 5.72
CA ARG A 245 -21.42 14.27 6.72
C ARG A 245 -20.65 13.03 7.12
N THR A 246 -20.05 12.33 6.13
CA THR A 246 -19.23 11.11 6.41
C THR A 246 -17.96 11.49 7.18
N LEU A 247 -17.28 12.56 6.78
CA LEU A 247 -16.10 13.10 7.48
C LEU A 247 -16.42 13.48 8.92
N SER A 248 -17.56 14.16 9.15
CA SER A 248 -18.00 14.58 10.49
C SER A 248 -18.21 13.38 11.44
N ARG A 249 -18.76 12.27 10.94
CA ARG A 249 -19.16 11.12 11.79
C ARG A 249 -18.11 10.04 11.87
N TYR A 250 -17.38 9.77 10.79
CA TYR A 250 -16.44 8.64 10.67
C TYR A 250 -14.99 9.07 10.44
N GLY A 251 -14.76 10.37 10.13
CA GLY A 251 -13.45 10.86 9.69
C GLY A 251 -13.06 10.35 8.30
N ASP A 252 -11.87 10.76 7.85
CA ASP A 252 -11.26 10.25 6.61
C ASP A 252 -10.57 8.92 6.88
N THR A 253 -11.37 7.87 7.03
CA THR A 253 -10.95 6.55 7.51
C THR A 253 -11.52 5.42 6.65
N PRO A 254 -10.97 4.19 6.72
CA PRO A 254 -11.58 3.03 6.09
C PRO A 254 -13.05 2.84 6.44
N ALA A 255 -13.46 3.12 7.69
CA ALA A 255 -14.86 3.03 8.10
C ALA A 255 -15.74 4.07 7.40
N GLY A 256 -15.25 5.31 7.27
CA GLY A 256 -15.94 6.36 6.52
C GLY A 256 -16.08 6.01 5.03
N MET A 257 -15.04 5.41 4.44
CA MET A 257 -15.10 4.94 3.05
C MET A 257 -16.16 3.87 2.84
N VAL A 258 -16.27 2.90 3.75
CA VAL A 258 -17.24 1.81 3.68
C VAL A 258 -18.66 2.34 3.85
N GLU A 259 -18.92 3.18 4.85
CA GLU A 259 -20.26 3.76 5.07
C GLU A 259 -20.70 4.63 3.90
N SER A 260 -19.81 5.47 3.39
CA SER A 260 -20.08 6.29 2.19
C SER A 260 -20.54 5.45 0.99
N ALA A 261 -19.97 4.28 0.79
CA ALA A 261 -20.42 3.36 -0.27
C ALA A 261 -21.75 2.66 0.08
N PHE A 262 -21.95 2.30 1.34
CA PHE A 262 -23.16 1.61 1.79
C PHE A 262 -24.40 2.48 1.73
N GLU A 263 -24.29 3.77 1.96
CA GLU A 263 -25.39 4.73 1.78
C GLU A 263 -26.01 4.59 0.37
N PHE A 264 -25.17 4.61 -0.66
CA PHE A 264 -25.59 4.46 -2.06
C PHE A 264 -26.07 3.04 -2.38
N ALA A 265 -25.42 2.02 -1.83
CA ALA A 265 -25.81 0.62 -2.04
C ALA A 265 -27.18 0.31 -1.42
N ARG A 266 -27.53 0.89 -0.27
CA ARG A 266 -28.86 0.74 0.35
C ARG A 266 -29.95 1.27 -0.56
N ILE A 267 -29.73 2.43 -1.23
CA ILE A 267 -30.66 2.98 -2.22
C ILE A 267 -30.80 2.04 -3.43
N CYS A 268 -29.69 1.53 -3.98
CA CYS A 268 -29.72 0.55 -5.07
C CYS A 268 -30.58 -0.67 -4.67
N ARG A 269 -30.34 -1.25 -3.49
CA ARG A 269 -31.07 -2.41 -2.97
C ARG A 269 -32.54 -2.12 -2.73
N LYS A 270 -32.89 -0.92 -2.21
CA LYS A 270 -34.29 -0.50 -2.00
C LYS A 270 -35.09 -0.54 -3.30
N HIS A 271 -34.43 -0.28 -4.45
CA HIS A 271 -35.03 -0.35 -5.77
C HIS A 271 -34.79 -1.67 -6.51
N ASP A 272 -34.35 -2.72 -5.80
CA ASP A 272 -34.01 -4.04 -6.38
C ASP A 272 -33.09 -3.89 -7.61
N TYR A 273 -32.06 -3.06 -7.49
CA TYR A 273 -31.00 -2.90 -8.48
C TYR A 273 -29.70 -3.47 -7.92
N HIS A 274 -29.22 -4.53 -8.55
CA HIS A 274 -28.07 -5.31 -8.06
C HIS A 274 -26.90 -5.37 -9.06
N ASN A 275 -27.00 -4.73 -10.22
CA ASN A 275 -25.97 -4.72 -11.25
C ASN A 275 -24.88 -3.66 -10.94
N PHE A 276 -24.21 -3.79 -9.79
CA PHE A 276 -23.16 -2.84 -9.38
C PHE A 276 -21.96 -3.51 -8.72
N VAL A 277 -20.84 -2.79 -8.72
CA VAL A 277 -19.55 -3.16 -8.14
C VAL A 277 -19.06 -2.06 -7.19
N PHE A 278 -18.39 -2.44 -6.11
CA PHE A 278 -17.75 -1.51 -5.18
C PHE A 278 -16.29 -1.23 -5.54
N SER A 279 -15.80 -0.04 -5.18
CA SER A 279 -14.37 0.24 -5.10
C SER A 279 -14.04 1.21 -3.96
N MET A 280 -12.94 0.91 -3.24
CA MET A 280 -12.39 1.67 -2.10
C MET A 280 -10.96 2.10 -2.45
N LYS A 281 -10.80 3.18 -3.18
CA LYS A 281 -9.47 3.59 -3.67
C LYS A 281 -8.81 4.57 -2.72
N ALA A 282 -7.50 4.41 -2.56
CA ALA A 282 -6.62 5.33 -1.85
C ALA A 282 -5.25 5.37 -2.54
N SER A 283 -4.50 6.45 -2.36
CA SER A 283 -3.10 6.58 -2.78
C SER A 283 -2.16 5.81 -1.84
N ASN A 284 -2.56 5.68 -0.57
CA ASN A 284 -1.87 4.87 0.43
C ASN A 284 -2.33 3.41 0.34
N PRO A 285 -1.45 2.45 -0.02
CA PRO A 285 -1.80 1.04 -0.12
C PRO A 285 -2.34 0.43 1.17
N LEU A 286 -1.87 0.87 2.35
CA LEU A 286 -2.34 0.39 3.65
C LEU A 286 -3.82 0.73 3.85
N VAL A 287 -4.19 2.00 3.64
CA VAL A 287 -5.58 2.47 3.76
C VAL A 287 -6.48 1.73 2.77
N MET A 288 -6.01 1.56 1.53
CA MET A 288 -6.74 0.82 0.50
C MET A 288 -7.01 -0.63 0.94
N VAL A 289 -5.99 -1.36 1.38
CA VAL A 289 -6.12 -2.76 1.82
C VAL A 289 -7.06 -2.88 3.00
N GLN A 290 -6.93 -2.03 4.02
CA GLN A 290 -7.83 -1.98 5.18
C GLN A 290 -9.28 -1.71 4.77
N ALA A 291 -9.52 -0.73 3.89
CA ALA A 291 -10.87 -0.37 3.45
C ALA A 291 -11.57 -1.52 2.70
N TYR A 292 -10.88 -2.24 1.83
CA TYR A 292 -11.47 -3.39 1.13
C TYR A 292 -11.70 -4.59 2.06
N ARG A 293 -10.80 -4.85 3.00
CA ARG A 293 -11.00 -5.91 4.01
C ARG A 293 -12.19 -5.59 4.91
N LEU A 294 -12.30 -4.34 5.37
CA LEU A 294 -13.44 -3.90 6.16
C LEU A 294 -14.75 -3.96 5.36
N LEU A 295 -14.74 -3.51 4.11
CA LEU A 295 -15.88 -3.62 3.22
C LEU A 295 -16.34 -5.08 3.08
N SER A 296 -15.43 -6.02 2.86
CA SER A 296 -15.73 -7.44 2.72
C SER A 296 -16.27 -8.04 4.02
N TYR A 297 -15.68 -7.69 5.16
CA TYR A 297 -16.14 -8.09 6.48
C TYR A 297 -17.57 -7.62 6.75
N GLU A 298 -17.88 -6.35 6.50
CA GLU A 298 -19.21 -5.79 6.70
C GLU A 298 -20.23 -6.39 5.69
N MET A 299 -19.81 -6.62 4.43
CA MET A 299 -20.67 -7.32 3.46
C MET A 299 -21.00 -8.74 3.90
N TYR A 300 -20.05 -9.48 4.49
CA TYR A 300 -20.32 -10.82 5.04
C TYR A 300 -21.36 -10.78 6.14
N LYS A 301 -21.30 -9.81 7.05
CA LYS A 301 -22.29 -9.61 8.12
C LYS A 301 -23.70 -9.31 7.58
N LEU A 302 -23.77 -8.62 6.44
CA LEU A 302 -25.03 -8.25 5.79
C LEU A 302 -25.55 -9.30 4.78
N GLY A 303 -24.80 -10.38 4.56
CA GLY A 303 -25.10 -11.35 3.51
C GLY A 303 -24.96 -10.77 2.08
N TRP A 304 -24.10 -9.79 1.87
CA TRP A 304 -23.89 -9.14 0.57
C TRP A 304 -22.73 -9.75 -0.19
N ASP A 305 -22.94 -10.03 -1.47
CA ASP A 305 -22.03 -10.75 -2.36
C ASP A 305 -21.60 -9.93 -3.59
N TYR A 306 -21.61 -8.60 -3.51
CA TYR A 306 -21.24 -7.73 -4.63
C TYR A 306 -19.76 -7.82 -4.98
N PRO A 307 -19.42 -7.78 -6.30
CA PRO A 307 -18.04 -7.83 -6.75
C PRO A 307 -17.26 -6.57 -6.41
N LEU A 308 -15.92 -6.68 -6.45
CA LEU A 308 -14.97 -5.62 -6.08
C LEU A 308 -14.10 -5.21 -7.27
N HIS A 309 -13.94 -3.90 -7.47
CA HIS A 309 -12.98 -3.31 -8.41
C HIS A 309 -11.80 -2.74 -7.63
N LEU A 310 -10.62 -3.36 -7.75
CA LEU A 310 -9.43 -2.95 -7.03
C LEU A 310 -8.62 -1.90 -7.80
N GLY A 311 -7.90 -1.05 -7.07
CA GLY A 311 -6.94 -0.12 -7.63
C GLY A 311 -6.38 0.83 -6.59
N VAL A 312 -5.07 1.07 -6.65
CA VAL A 312 -4.40 2.17 -5.96
C VAL A 312 -4.56 3.41 -6.83
N THR A 313 -4.89 4.56 -6.24
CA THR A 313 -4.92 5.85 -6.96
C THR A 313 -3.56 6.54 -6.86
N GLU A 314 -3.26 7.38 -7.82
CA GLU A 314 -2.07 8.26 -7.81
C GLU A 314 -0.77 7.49 -7.48
N ALA A 315 -0.64 6.28 -8.04
CA ALA A 315 0.50 5.41 -7.73
C ALA A 315 1.85 5.96 -8.23
N GLY A 316 1.83 6.85 -9.21
CA GLY A 316 3.03 7.43 -9.83
C GLY A 316 3.42 6.69 -11.12
N GLU A 317 4.68 6.81 -11.50
CA GLU A 317 5.22 6.24 -12.73
C GLU A 317 6.24 5.12 -12.48
N GLY A 318 6.64 4.43 -13.55
CA GLY A 318 7.73 3.46 -13.56
C GLY A 318 7.56 2.33 -12.56
N GLU A 319 8.66 1.94 -11.94
CA GLU A 319 8.68 0.84 -10.96
C GLU A 319 7.93 1.19 -9.68
N ASP A 320 7.95 2.46 -9.24
CA ASP A 320 7.30 2.88 -8.00
C ASP A 320 5.77 2.76 -8.10
N GLY A 321 5.20 3.18 -9.24
CA GLY A 321 3.77 3.03 -9.49
C GLY A 321 3.34 1.57 -9.56
N ARG A 322 4.15 0.74 -10.23
CA ARG A 322 3.94 -0.71 -10.31
C ARG A 322 4.06 -1.36 -8.94
N MET A 323 5.06 -0.96 -8.14
CA MET A 323 5.27 -1.47 -6.77
C MET A 323 4.09 -1.14 -5.85
N LYS A 324 3.66 0.12 -5.77
CA LYS A 324 2.50 0.54 -4.95
C LYS A 324 1.23 -0.22 -5.36
N SER A 325 0.98 -0.32 -6.68
CA SER A 325 -0.17 -1.06 -7.22
C SER A 325 -0.09 -2.55 -6.87
N SER A 326 1.10 -3.15 -6.95
CA SER A 326 1.32 -4.56 -6.63
C SER A 326 1.14 -4.86 -5.15
N ILE A 327 1.56 -3.95 -4.27
CA ILE A 327 1.34 -4.04 -2.83
C ILE A 327 -0.17 -4.03 -2.55
N GLY A 328 -0.89 -2.99 -2.97
CA GLY A 328 -2.31 -2.83 -2.64
C GLY A 328 -3.21 -3.86 -3.32
N ILE A 329 -3.13 -3.98 -4.65
CA ILE A 329 -3.96 -4.94 -5.41
C ILE A 329 -3.53 -6.37 -5.10
N GLY A 330 -2.22 -6.65 -5.10
CA GLY A 330 -1.69 -7.99 -4.89
C GLY A 330 -2.03 -8.57 -3.52
N ALA A 331 -1.94 -7.77 -2.44
CA ALA A 331 -2.34 -8.21 -1.10
C ALA A 331 -3.81 -8.69 -1.07
N LEU A 332 -4.72 -7.94 -1.71
CA LEU A 332 -6.14 -8.29 -1.75
C LEU A 332 -6.41 -9.50 -2.64
N LEU A 333 -5.75 -9.60 -3.79
CA LEU A 333 -5.88 -10.79 -4.65
C LEU A 333 -5.39 -12.06 -3.95
N LEU A 334 -4.34 -11.97 -3.13
CA LEU A 334 -3.85 -13.09 -2.32
C LEU A 334 -4.74 -13.40 -1.11
N ASP A 335 -5.56 -12.45 -0.66
CA ASP A 335 -6.68 -12.70 0.26
C ASP A 335 -7.91 -13.29 -0.45
N GLY A 336 -7.89 -13.47 -1.77
CA GLY A 336 -9.02 -13.92 -2.59
C GLY A 336 -10.05 -12.82 -2.89
N LEU A 337 -9.72 -11.56 -2.68
CA LEU A 337 -10.59 -10.39 -2.89
C LEU A 337 -10.28 -9.72 -4.25
N GLY A 338 -11.30 -9.45 -5.04
CA GLY A 338 -11.17 -8.70 -6.30
C GLY A 338 -11.68 -9.46 -7.53
N ASP A 339 -12.52 -8.77 -8.31
CA ASP A 339 -13.16 -9.30 -9.51
C ASP A 339 -12.78 -8.50 -10.76
N THR A 340 -12.38 -7.27 -10.61
CA THR A 340 -11.81 -6.42 -11.64
C THR A 340 -10.75 -5.49 -11.06
N ILE A 341 -9.72 -5.17 -11.84
CA ILE A 341 -8.59 -4.36 -11.38
C ILE A 341 -8.23 -3.26 -12.38
N ARG A 342 -7.60 -2.19 -11.85
CA ARG A 342 -6.87 -1.19 -12.64
C ARG A 342 -5.59 -0.84 -11.92
N VAL A 343 -4.46 -1.02 -12.59
CA VAL A 343 -3.19 -0.37 -12.23
C VAL A 343 -3.25 1.06 -12.77
N SER A 344 -3.02 2.06 -11.93
CA SER A 344 -3.08 3.47 -12.35
C SER A 344 -1.66 4.02 -12.40
N LEU A 345 -1.16 4.35 -13.58
CA LEU A 345 0.19 4.85 -13.80
C LEU A 345 0.16 6.24 -14.45
N THR A 346 1.18 7.06 -14.16
CA THR A 346 1.43 8.32 -14.88
C THR A 346 2.18 8.01 -16.19
N GLU A 347 1.55 7.18 -17.02
CA GLU A 347 2.07 6.67 -18.29
C GLU A 347 0.94 6.59 -19.33
N ALA A 348 1.23 6.18 -20.56
CA ALA A 348 0.20 5.94 -21.57
C ALA A 348 -0.78 4.84 -21.12
N SER A 349 -2.06 5.02 -21.40
CA SER A 349 -3.15 4.18 -20.87
C SER A 349 -3.00 2.69 -21.19
N GLU A 350 -2.46 2.34 -22.36
CA GLU A 350 -2.20 0.97 -22.80
C GLU A 350 -1.10 0.29 -21.96
N LEU A 351 -0.16 1.04 -21.37
CA LEU A 351 0.92 0.49 -20.54
C LEU A 351 0.44 0.03 -19.14
N GLU A 352 -0.76 0.43 -18.72
CA GLU A 352 -1.40 -0.07 -17.50
C GLU A 352 -1.81 -1.55 -17.62
N ILE A 353 -2.00 -2.08 -18.83
CA ILE A 353 -2.58 -3.41 -19.06
C ILE A 353 -1.60 -4.55 -18.78
N GLU A 354 -0.32 -4.35 -19.07
CA GLU A 354 0.71 -5.35 -18.80
C GLU A 354 0.81 -5.68 -17.30
N PRO A 355 1.01 -4.73 -16.38
CA PRO A 355 1.03 -5.00 -14.95
C PRO A 355 -0.33 -5.50 -14.42
N CYS A 356 -1.46 -5.04 -14.97
CA CYS A 356 -2.77 -5.61 -14.66
C CYS A 356 -2.82 -7.11 -14.99
N THR A 357 -2.30 -7.50 -16.14
CA THR A 357 -2.30 -8.90 -16.59
C THR A 357 -1.46 -9.78 -15.68
N ARG A 358 -0.26 -9.33 -15.30
CA ARG A 358 0.61 -10.06 -14.34
C ARG A 358 -0.07 -10.21 -12.98
N LEU A 359 -0.67 -9.16 -12.45
CA LEU A 359 -1.39 -9.19 -11.17
C LEU A 359 -2.62 -10.11 -11.21
N ALA A 360 -3.44 -10.02 -12.28
CA ALA A 360 -4.58 -10.89 -12.43
C ALA A 360 -4.18 -12.37 -12.50
N ASN A 361 -3.13 -12.68 -13.27
CA ASN A 361 -2.59 -14.03 -13.38
C ASN A 361 -2.04 -14.53 -12.04
N LEU A 362 -1.32 -13.69 -11.29
CA LEU A 362 -0.81 -14.00 -9.96
C LEU A 362 -1.95 -14.37 -9.01
N GLY A 363 -3.01 -13.56 -8.96
CA GLY A 363 -4.18 -13.82 -8.13
C GLY A 363 -4.94 -15.08 -8.53
N MET A 364 -5.17 -15.28 -9.83
CA MET A 364 -5.83 -16.50 -10.33
C MET A 364 -4.98 -17.75 -10.06
N LYS A 365 -3.67 -17.67 -10.26
CA LYS A 365 -2.74 -18.77 -9.97
C LYS A 365 -2.74 -19.11 -8.48
N ALA A 366 -2.72 -18.14 -7.59
CA ALA A 366 -2.77 -18.37 -6.15
C ALA A 366 -4.03 -19.14 -5.71
N CYS A 367 -5.17 -18.93 -6.39
CA CYS A 367 -6.41 -19.67 -6.15
C CYS A 367 -6.41 -21.09 -6.71
N THR A 368 -5.63 -21.37 -7.76
CA THR A 368 -5.59 -22.67 -8.44
C THR A 368 -4.46 -23.56 -7.96
N ASP A 369 -3.31 -22.97 -7.66
CA ASP A 369 -2.19 -23.68 -7.07
C ASP A 369 -2.58 -24.08 -5.64
N LYS A 370 -2.88 -25.35 -5.45
CA LYS A 370 -3.06 -25.92 -4.10
C LYS A 370 -1.70 -25.98 -3.39
N LEU A 371 -1.12 -24.79 -3.16
CA LEU A 371 0.04 -24.65 -2.30
C LEU A 371 -0.36 -25.19 -0.93
N GLY A 372 0.51 -26.02 -0.33
CA GLY A 372 0.22 -26.71 0.93
C GLY A 372 -0.42 -25.76 1.92
N GLY A 373 -1.67 -26.08 2.30
CA GLY A 373 -2.39 -25.33 3.31
C GLY A 373 -1.67 -25.47 4.63
N GLU A 374 -1.61 -24.39 5.36
CA GLU A 374 -1.19 -24.42 6.75
C GLU A 374 -2.24 -25.17 7.57
N ASP A 375 -1.84 -25.80 8.68
CA ASP A 375 -2.79 -26.23 9.67
C ASP A 375 -3.69 -25.05 10.04
N LYS A 376 -4.98 -25.31 10.18
CA LYS A 376 -5.95 -24.26 10.51
C LYS A 376 -5.52 -23.49 11.73
N PHE A 377 -5.26 -22.22 11.58
CA PHE A 377 -4.96 -21.31 12.67
C PHE A 377 -5.93 -20.12 12.64
N ALA A 378 -6.15 -19.51 13.79
CA ALA A 378 -6.95 -18.29 13.89
C ALA A 378 -6.00 -17.10 14.03
N GLU A 379 -6.15 -16.11 13.17
CA GLU A 379 -5.51 -14.80 13.35
C GLU A 379 -6.18 -14.09 14.53
N THR A 380 -5.53 -14.07 15.68
CA THR A 380 -6.07 -13.47 16.91
C THR A 380 -5.30 -12.24 17.37
N LYS A 381 -4.11 -12.04 16.82
CA LYS A 381 -3.20 -10.96 17.19
C LYS A 381 -3.30 -9.80 16.22
N ARG A 382 -3.42 -10.09 14.94
CA ARG A 382 -3.55 -9.06 13.94
C ARG A 382 -4.98 -8.53 13.88
N ASP A 383 -5.14 -7.22 14.00
CA ASP A 383 -6.38 -6.53 13.68
C ASP A 383 -6.30 -5.93 12.27
N PHE A 384 -7.08 -6.46 11.33
CA PHE A 384 -7.12 -5.97 9.96
C PHE A 384 -7.81 -4.60 9.81
N GLN A 385 -8.44 -4.10 10.86
CA GLN A 385 -9.09 -2.78 10.89
C GLN A 385 -8.14 -1.68 11.37
N SER A 386 -7.06 -2.04 12.05
CA SER A 386 -6.00 -1.15 12.49
C SER A 386 -4.65 -1.62 11.99
N PHE A 387 -3.70 -0.71 11.88
CA PHE A 387 -2.34 -1.03 11.50
C PHE A 387 -1.46 -0.98 12.74
N GLU A 388 -0.99 -2.14 13.17
CA GLU A 388 0.06 -2.27 14.18
C GLU A 388 1.25 -3.00 13.57
N ARG A 389 2.40 -2.32 13.55
CA ARG A 389 3.61 -2.91 13.07
C ARG A 389 4.17 -3.90 14.08
N PHE A 390 4.48 -5.12 13.66
CA PHE A 390 5.31 -6.02 14.42
C PHE A 390 6.74 -5.44 14.39
N ASN A 391 7.10 -4.75 15.45
CA ASN A 391 8.47 -4.31 15.64
C ASN A 391 9.13 -5.34 16.53
N GLY A 392 10.22 -5.90 16.07
CA GLY A 392 11.13 -6.65 16.91
C GLY A 392 11.68 -5.78 18.04
N ASP A 393 12.60 -6.34 18.83
CA ASP A 393 13.24 -5.64 19.94
C ASP A 393 14.31 -4.65 19.40
N LEU A 394 13.85 -3.61 18.71
CA LEU A 394 14.70 -2.58 18.12
C LEU A 394 15.09 -1.56 19.19
N PRO A 395 16.33 -1.08 19.20
CA PRO A 395 16.78 -0.08 20.16
C PRO A 395 16.03 1.24 19.97
N GLU A 396 15.87 2.01 21.04
CA GLU A 396 15.38 3.37 20.96
C GLU A 396 16.32 4.21 20.09
N GLN A 397 15.75 5.05 19.23
CA GLN A 397 16.51 5.96 18.38
C GLN A 397 17.20 7.00 19.24
N LYS A 398 18.52 7.08 19.17
CA LYS A 398 19.27 8.22 19.65
C LYS A 398 19.10 9.39 18.69
N SER A 399 19.16 10.63 19.19
CA SER A 399 18.72 11.86 18.52
C SER A 399 19.35 12.18 17.16
N ASP A 400 20.41 11.49 16.78
CA ASP A 400 21.20 11.66 15.54
C ASP A 400 21.52 10.35 14.80
N ASP A 401 21.00 9.22 15.30
CA ASP A 401 21.27 7.91 14.76
C ASP A 401 20.12 7.40 13.87
N THR A 402 20.41 7.22 12.60
CA THR A 402 19.62 6.40 11.68
C THR A 402 19.88 4.90 11.87
N ILE A 403 20.57 4.47 12.94
CA ILE A 403 21.15 3.14 13.12
C ILE A 403 20.20 2.28 13.97
N ASP A 404 20.22 1.27 13.68
CA ASP A 404 20.48 -0.14 13.51
C ASP A 404 20.23 -0.94 14.74
N TYR A 405 19.36 -1.90 14.61
CA TYR A 405 19.31 -3.01 15.54
C TYR A 405 20.65 -3.75 15.50
N ARG A 406 21.38 -3.68 16.60
CA ARG A 406 22.68 -4.37 16.74
C ARG A 406 23.68 -4.07 15.60
N ASN A 407 23.61 -2.85 15.04
CA ASN A 407 24.47 -2.36 13.96
C ASN A 407 24.38 -3.12 12.62
N VAL A 408 23.32 -3.91 12.37
CA VAL A 408 23.16 -4.70 11.15
C VAL A 408 21.77 -4.63 10.54
N LEU A 409 20.82 -3.99 11.22
CA LEU A 409 19.44 -3.76 10.78
C LEU A 409 19.07 -2.28 10.91
N HIS A 410 18.07 -1.85 10.18
CA HIS A 410 17.54 -0.48 10.23
C HIS A 410 16.17 -0.46 10.90
N ARG A 411 15.95 0.51 11.80
CA ARG A 411 14.72 0.64 12.57
C ARG A 411 13.45 0.74 11.73
N ASP A 412 13.53 1.48 10.61
CA ASP A 412 12.36 1.72 9.76
C ASP A 412 12.18 0.66 8.67
N GLY A 413 13.03 -0.36 8.65
CA GLY A 413 13.01 -1.46 7.70
C GLY A 413 14.38 -1.70 7.09
N SER A 414 14.82 -2.95 7.12
CA SER A 414 16.16 -3.37 6.71
C SER A 414 16.18 -3.89 5.29
N VAL A 415 17.25 -3.59 4.57
CA VAL A 415 17.54 -4.18 3.26
C VAL A 415 18.80 -5.04 3.37
N ILE A 416 18.67 -6.32 3.07
CA ILE A 416 19.79 -7.26 2.97
C ILE A 416 19.96 -7.64 1.51
N SER A 417 21.19 -7.58 0.99
CA SER A 417 21.53 -7.94 -0.38
C SER A 417 22.29 -9.26 -0.44
N ALA A 418 21.80 -10.21 -1.24
CA ALA A 418 22.55 -11.44 -1.53
C ALA A 418 23.64 -11.12 -2.56
N VAL A 419 24.89 -11.51 -2.26
CA VAL A 419 26.05 -11.21 -3.09
C VAL A 419 26.92 -12.46 -3.29
N SER A 420 27.63 -12.53 -4.42
CA SER A 420 28.60 -13.59 -4.70
C SER A 420 30.02 -13.17 -4.34
N VAL A 421 30.92 -14.14 -4.27
CA VAL A 421 32.34 -13.88 -4.02
C VAL A 421 32.97 -13.09 -5.16
N GLU A 422 32.56 -13.33 -6.42
CA GLU A 422 33.05 -12.62 -7.60
C GLU A 422 32.68 -11.14 -7.54
N GLN A 423 31.46 -10.82 -7.05
CA GLN A 423 31.04 -9.40 -6.88
C GLN A 423 31.92 -8.70 -5.85
N LEU A 424 32.26 -9.35 -4.73
CA LEU A 424 33.16 -8.78 -3.71
C LEU A 424 34.56 -8.42 -4.28
N GLU A 425 35.03 -9.14 -5.29
CA GLU A 425 36.34 -8.89 -5.93
C GLU A 425 36.35 -7.70 -6.88
N SER A 426 35.17 -7.20 -7.30
CA SER A 426 35.03 -6.03 -8.18
C SER A 426 35.08 -4.68 -7.45
N GLU A 427 35.32 -4.67 -6.17
CA GLU A 427 35.52 -3.51 -5.25
C GLU A 427 34.60 -2.31 -5.55
N ASP A 428 35.08 -1.27 -6.23
CA ASP A 428 34.34 0.00 -6.43
C ASP A 428 32.99 -0.20 -7.13
N GLN A 429 32.90 -1.06 -8.13
CA GLN A 429 31.64 -1.40 -8.81
C GLN A 429 30.68 -2.06 -7.81
N PHE A 430 31.17 -2.99 -7.01
CA PHE A 430 30.38 -3.68 -6.00
C PHE A 430 29.82 -2.73 -4.95
N TYR A 431 30.63 -1.79 -4.42
CA TYR A 431 30.16 -0.80 -3.47
C TYR A 431 29.08 0.11 -4.06
N ALA A 432 29.24 0.51 -5.33
CA ALA A 432 28.22 1.30 -6.03
C ALA A 432 26.89 0.50 -6.19
N GLU A 433 26.97 -0.78 -6.52
CA GLU A 433 25.79 -1.66 -6.61
C GLU A 433 25.08 -1.83 -5.26
N LEU A 434 25.82 -1.84 -4.14
CA LEU A 434 25.27 -1.83 -2.79
C LEU A 434 24.70 -0.46 -2.35
N GLY A 435 24.90 0.59 -3.15
CA GLY A 435 24.45 1.94 -2.85
C GLY A 435 25.38 2.71 -1.89
N CYS A 436 26.63 2.29 -1.77
CA CYS A 436 27.63 3.05 -1.03
C CYS A 436 28.09 4.28 -1.83
N LEU A 437 28.39 5.36 -1.13
CA LEU A 437 29.21 6.45 -1.64
C LEU A 437 30.68 6.02 -1.61
N LEU A 438 31.51 6.56 -2.51
CA LEU A 438 32.94 6.30 -2.53
C LEU A 438 33.71 7.58 -2.18
N ALA A 439 34.58 7.51 -1.18
CA ALA A 439 35.51 8.58 -0.84
C ALA A 439 36.92 8.01 -0.77
N VAL A 440 37.78 8.44 -1.70
CA VAL A 440 39.18 7.99 -1.78
C VAL A 440 39.31 6.45 -1.79
N GLY A 441 38.40 5.78 -2.57
CA GLY A 441 38.37 4.31 -2.69
C GLY A 441 37.85 3.56 -1.45
N MET A 442 37.25 4.29 -0.47
CA MET A 442 36.61 3.69 0.69
C MET A 442 35.09 3.81 0.57
N PRO A 443 34.30 2.75 0.85
CA PRO A 443 32.86 2.84 0.89
C PRO A 443 32.41 3.67 2.10
N LEU A 444 31.33 4.44 1.92
CA LEU A 444 30.62 5.16 2.96
C LEU A 444 29.14 4.83 2.87
N ARG A 445 28.45 4.74 4.00
CA ARG A 445 26.99 4.56 4.00
C ARG A 445 26.26 5.78 3.46
N ASP A 446 25.23 5.53 2.67
CA ASP A 446 24.22 6.50 2.29
C ASP A 446 22.83 5.99 2.69
N VAL A 447 21.79 6.83 2.55
CA VAL A 447 20.40 6.50 2.93
C VAL A 447 19.87 5.22 2.27
N ALA A 448 20.34 4.92 1.06
CA ALA A 448 19.96 3.74 0.28
C ALA A 448 21.07 2.69 0.15
N THR A 449 22.01 2.66 1.08
CA THR A 449 22.98 1.57 1.20
C THR A 449 22.34 0.36 1.88
N SER A 450 22.60 -0.86 1.37
CA SER A 450 22.15 -2.10 2.00
C SER A 450 22.69 -2.19 3.44
N ASP A 451 21.83 -2.59 4.38
CA ASP A 451 22.19 -2.65 5.80
C ASP A 451 23.09 -3.85 6.11
N SER A 452 22.86 -4.95 5.40
CA SER A 452 23.66 -6.16 5.50
C SER A 452 23.79 -6.85 4.15
N ILE A 453 24.75 -7.73 4.02
CA ILE A 453 24.90 -8.64 2.87
C ILE A 453 24.76 -10.10 3.32
N LEU A 454 24.25 -10.94 2.41
CA LEU A 454 24.23 -12.39 2.54
C LEU A 454 25.24 -13.00 1.56
N LEU A 455 26.15 -13.82 2.04
CA LEU A 455 27.04 -14.64 1.24
C LEU A 455 26.56 -16.11 1.28
N ARG A 456 26.30 -16.69 0.12
CA ARG A 456 25.98 -18.13 0.03
C ARG A 456 27.20 -19.01 0.26
N GLU A 457 28.34 -18.51 -0.19
CA GLU A 457 29.64 -19.15 -0.05
C GLU A 457 30.61 -18.19 0.64
N ALA A 458 31.41 -18.69 1.57
CA ALA A 458 32.42 -17.88 2.23
C ALA A 458 33.71 -17.83 1.36
N PRO A 459 34.28 -16.64 1.11
CA PRO A 459 35.52 -16.53 0.36
C PRO A 459 36.66 -17.23 1.08
N GLN A 460 37.56 -17.85 0.30
CA GLN A 460 38.79 -18.42 0.84
C GLN A 460 39.74 -17.32 1.35
N ALA A 461 40.56 -17.63 2.33
CA ALA A 461 41.54 -16.69 2.87
C ALA A 461 42.52 -16.14 1.79
N SER A 462 42.75 -16.89 0.73
CA SER A 462 43.56 -16.47 -0.42
C SER A 462 42.93 -15.44 -1.33
N GLN A 463 41.59 -15.26 -1.23
CA GLN A 463 40.83 -14.23 -2.01
C GLN A 463 40.90 -12.88 -1.29
N GLU A 464 42.11 -12.27 -1.30
CA GLU A 464 42.40 -11.06 -0.53
C GLU A 464 41.48 -9.87 -0.83
N LYS A 465 41.06 -9.72 -2.09
CA LYS A 465 40.15 -8.62 -2.47
C LYS A 465 38.76 -8.80 -1.85
N ALA A 466 38.20 -10.00 -1.95
CA ALA A 466 36.91 -10.32 -1.35
C ALA A 466 36.92 -10.12 0.18
N MET A 467 37.99 -10.63 0.84
CA MET A 467 38.17 -10.45 2.30
C MET A 467 38.35 -8.98 2.70
N ARG A 468 39.01 -8.16 1.84
CA ARG A 468 39.15 -6.73 2.03
C ARG A 468 37.80 -6.01 1.90
N SER A 469 37.02 -6.36 0.89
CA SER A 469 35.67 -5.80 0.70
C SER A 469 34.77 -6.08 1.88
N ILE A 470 34.76 -7.30 2.40
CA ILE A 470 34.01 -7.66 3.61
C ILE A 470 34.42 -6.81 4.81
N ARG A 471 35.72 -6.69 5.09
CA ARG A 471 36.21 -5.89 6.21
C ARG A 471 35.81 -4.43 6.10
N ARG A 472 35.93 -3.80 4.91
CA ARG A 472 35.53 -2.42 4.67
C ARG A 472 34.03 -2.21 4.89
N LEU A 473 33.19 -3.18 4.48
CA LEU A 473 31.75 -3.15 4.74
C LEU A 473 31.45 -3.24 6.24
N GLN A 474 32.13 -4.12 6.96
CA GLN A 474 31.95 -4.23 8.41
C GLN A 474 32.41 -2.94 9.13
N GLU A 475 33.48 -2.29 8.67
CA GLU A 475 33.97 -1.00 9.22
C GLU A 475 32.95 0.13 9.07
N ILE A 476 32.11 0.10 8.05
CA ILE A 476 31.00 1.07 7.87
C ILE A 476 29.69 0.62 8.53
N GLY A 477 29.70 -0.47 9.30
CA GLY A 477 28.52 -0.98 10.01
C GLY A 477 27.58 -1.83 9.15
N CYS A 478 28.04 -2.37 8.01
CA CYS A 478 27.26 -3.31 7.21
C CYS A 478 27.43 -4.74 7.78
N GLY A 479 26.34 -5.42 8.07
CA GLY A 479 26.36 -6.81 8.55
C GLY A 479 26.75 -7.79 7.43
N VAL A 480 27.36 -8.92 7.81
CA VAL A 480 27.73 -9.99 6.88
C VAL A 480 27.15 -11.31 7.37
N LEU A 481 26.16 -11.83 6.67
CA LEU A 481 25.49 -13.08 6.99
C LEU A 481 26.10 -14.21 6.13
N VAL A 482 26.45 -15.32 6.75
CA VAL A 482 27.04 -16.47 6.06
C VAL A 482 26.47 -17.77 6.66
N PRO A 483 26.12 -18.80 5.85
CA PRO A 483 25.71 -20.08 6.36
C PRO A 483 26.78 -20.67 7.31
N GLU A 484 26.35 -21.18 8.44
CA GLU A 484 27.25 -21.76 9.46
C GLU A 484 28.19 -22.80 8.90
N ALA A 485 27.69 -23.67 7.99
CA ALA A 485 28.48 -24.69 7.34
C ALA A 485 29.62 -24.10 6.47
N GLU A 486 29.44 -22.94 5.88
CA GLU A 486 30.46 -22.25 5.09
C GLU A 486 31.50 -21.58 5.99
N LEU A 487 31.07 -20.99 7.13
CA LEU A 487 31.98 -20.40 8.12
C LEU A 487 32.92 -21.47 8.75
N LYS A 488 32.46 -22.71 8.88
CA LYS A 488 33.33 -23.84 9.34
C LYS A 488 34.41 -24.21 8.32
N LYS A 489 34.14 -23.98 7.02
CA LYS A 489 35.11 -24.24 5.95
C LYS A 489 36.08 -23.08 5.76
N ASN A 490 35.51 -21.88 5.62
CA ASN A 490 36.21 -20.63 5.34
C ASN A 490 35.79 -19.59 6.36
N PRO A 491 36.51 -19.36 7.46
CA PRO A 491 36.16 -18.43 8.49
C PRO A 491 36.13 -16.97 8.00
N VAL A 492 35.02 -16.26 8.26
CA VAL A 492 34.89 -14.83 8.02
C VAL A 492 34.76 -14.13 9.38
N PRO A 493 35.72 -13.32 9.80
CA PRO A 493 35.67 -12.65 11.10
C PRO A 493 34.43 -11.77 11.27
N ASN A 494 33.84 -11.82 12.46
CA ASN A 494 32.65 -11.03 12.84
C ASN A 494 31.42 -11.27 11.95
N ALA A 495 31.38 -12.37 11.18
CA ALA A 495 30.17 -12.73 10.43
C ALA A 495 29.02 -13.13 11.37
N ILE A 496 27.80 -12.99 10.88
CA ILE A 496 26.60 -13.52 11.52
C ILE A 496 26.35 -14.91 10.93
N ALA A 497 26.41 -15.94 11.75
CA ALA A 497 26.18 -17.32 11.29
C ALA A 497 24.68 -17.53 11.01
N ILE A 498 24.35 -18.08 9.85
CA ILE A 498 22.98 -18.50 9.55
C ILE A 498 22.82 -19.95 9.98
N VAL A 499 21.88 -20.20 10.88
CA VAL A 499 21.57 -21.52 11.43
C VAL A 499 20.09 -21.88 11.21
N SER A 500 19.77 -23.17 11.20
CA SER A 500 18.38 -23.63 11.21
C SER A 500 17.75 -23.49 12.60
N LEU A 501 16.41 -23.45 12.67
CA LEU A 501 15.71 -23.45 13.96
C LEU A 501 16.11 -24.66 14.83
N ALA A 502 16.27 -25.84 14.24
CA ALA A 502 16.69 -27.05 14.97
C ALA A 502 18.05 -26.88 15.62
N GLN A 503 19.05 -26.34 14.91
CA GLN A 503 20.38 -26.06 15.44
C GLN A 503 20.32 -25.05 16.60
N ALA A 504 19.52 -23.98 16.43
CA ALA A 504 19.35 -22.97 17.48
C ALA A 504 18.69 -23.56 18.74
N ILE A 505 17.65 -24.39 18.59
CA ILE A 505 16.98 -25.07 19.72
C ILE A 505 17.95 -26.01 20.45
N ASN A 506 18.78 -26.76 19.69
CA ASN A 506 19.75 -27.69 20.24
C ASN A 506 20.99 -26.99 20.83
N LYS A 507 21.08 -25.66 20.69
CA LYS A 507 22.26 -24.86 21.14
C LYS A 507 23.56 -25.38 20.56
N GLU A 508 23.57 -25.73 19.28
CA GLU A 508 24.77 -26.15 18.59
C GLU A 508 25.84 -25.06 18.65
N ALA A 509 27.11 -25.45 18.83
CA ALA A 509 28.21 -24.50 18.94
C ALA A 509 28.42 -23.75 17.63
N LEU A 510 28.47 -22.42 17.72
CA LEU A 510 28.81 -21.57 16.59
C LEU A 510 30.28 -21.69 16.19
N PRO A 511 30.65 -21.39 14.94
CA PRO A 511 32.06 -21.27 14.55
C PRO A 511 32.76 -20.18 15.40
N GLU A 512 34.03 -20.38 15.74
CA GLU A 512 34.83 -19.43 16.56
C GLU A 512 34.92 -18.02 15.99
N CYS A 513 34.71 -17.87 14.66
CA CYS A 513 34.71 -16.56 13.97
C CYS A 513 33.39 -15.81 14.09
N SER A 514 32.35 -16.35 14.75
CA SER A 514 31.00 -15.77 14.81
C SER A 514 30.47 -15.85 16.25
N GLU A 515 30.19 -14.68 16.82
CA GLU A 515 29.52 -14.55 18.12
C GLU A 515 28.00 -14.39 18.02
N ARG A 516 27.49 -14.13 16.83
CA ARG A 516 26.08 -13.80 16.55
C ARG A 516 25.52 -14.72 15.47
N PHE A 517 24.21 -14.96 15.54
CA PHE A 517 23.54 -15.79 14.54
C PHE A 517 22.16 -15.29 14.17
N ALA A 518 21.73 -15.64 12.95
CA ALA A 518 20.38 -15.48 12.44
C ALA A 518 19.76 -16.88 12.28
N VAL A 519 18.45 -16.99 12.52
CA VAL A 519 17.70 -18.25 12.38
C VAL A 519 16.86 -18.24 11.12
N THR A 520 16.98 -19.30 10.30
CA THR A 520 16.11 -19.48 9.12
C THR A 520 14.85 -20.25 9.49
N LEU A 521 13.72 -19.77 8.94
CA LEU A 521 12.40 -20.39 9.03
C LEU A 521 11.88 -20.65 7.61
N ASN A 522 11.38 -21.85 7.36
CA ASN A 522 10.90 -22.27 6.03
C ASN A 522 9.38 -22.37 5.91
N GLY A 523 8.65 -22.14 7.00
CA GLY A 523 7.19 -22.20 7.06
C GLY A 523 6.62 -23.57 7.42
N SER A 524 7.46 -24.60 7.58
CA SER A 524 7.03 -25.96 7.97
C SER A 524 7.21 -26.26 9.45
N GLU A 525 7.82 -25.35 10.20
CA GLU A 525 8.11 -25.51 11.62
C GLU A 525 6.84 -25.71 12.45
N SER A 526 6.92 -26.56 13.49
CA SER A 526 5.81 -26.74 14.43
C SER A 526 5.59 -25.48 15.28
N ASN A 527 4.36 -25.27 15.74
CA ASN A 527 4.04 -24.15 16.64
C ASN A 527 4.83 -24.24 17.96
N GLU A 528 5.11 -25.45 18.41
CA GLU A 528 5.90 -25.73 19.62
C GLU A 528 7.36 -25.32 19.44
N ASP A 529 7.96 -25.57 18.26
CA ASP A 529 9.33 -25.18 17.98
C ASP A 529 9.45 -23.68 17.77
N LEU A 530 8.51 -23.06 17.06
CA LEU A 530 8.45 -21.59 16.92
C LEU A 530 8.33 -20.90 18.29
N ALA A 531 7.57 -21.48 19.22
CA ALA A 531 7.42 -20.93 20.58
C ALA A 531 8.72 -20.90 21.39
N LYS A 532 9.69 -21.76 21.08
CA LYS A 532 11.00 -21.81 21.74
C LYS A 532 11.89 -20.63 21.36
N LEU A 533 11.57 -19.91 20.25
CA LEU A 533 12.31 -18.72 19.82
C LEU A 533 12.35 -17.61 20.90
N LYS A 534 11.39 -17.57 21.82
CA LYS A 534 11.40 -16.63 22.95
C LYS A 534 12.63 -16.73 23.86
N ASP A 535 13.27 -17.91 23.89
CA ASP A 535 14.43 -18.24 24.73
C ASP A 535 15.75 -18.28 23.91
N ILE A 536 15.70 -17.82 22.64
CA ILE A 536 16.81 -17.84 21.69
C ILE A 536 17.21 -16.40 21.36
N ASP A 537 18.45 -16.01 21.68
CA ASP A 537 18.98 -14.68 21.40
C ASP A 537 19.57 -14.60 19.98
N ALA A 538 18.71 -14.71 18.97
CA ALA A 538 19.08 -14.50 17.58
C ALA A 538 19.04 -13.02 17.21
N VAL A 539 19.94 -12.57 16.33
CA VAL A 539 19.95 -11.19 15.80
C VAL A 539 18.71 -10.92 14.98
N MET A 540 18.30 -11.89 14.18
CA MET A 540 17.13 -11.81 13.31
C MET A 540 16.61 -13.19 12.93
N LEU A 541 15.37 -13.25 12.49
CA LEU A 541 14.74 -14.39 11.84
C LEU A 541 14.66 -14.14 10.33
N LEU A 542 15.02 -15.12 9.51
CA LEU A 542 14.93 -15.08 8.05
C LEU A 542 13.81 -15.99 7.60
N ILE A 543 12.66 -15.45 7.17
CA ILE A 543 11.57 -16.29 6.63
C ILE A 543 11.79 -16.53 5.15
N GLN A 544 12.27 -17.73 4.82
CA GLN A 544 12.45 -18.24 3.48
C GLN A 544 11.47 -19.38 3.21
N THR A 545 10.25 -19.06 2.81
CA THR A 545 9.20 -20.07 2.61
C THR A 545 9.62 -21.14 1.62
N GLU A 546 9.42 -22.41 2.01
CA GLU A 546 9.71 -23.58 1.21
C GLU A 546 8.89 -23.61 -0.08
N LYS A 547 9.46 -24.21 -1.14
CA LYS A 547 8.77 -24.40 -2.42
C LYS A 547 7.50 -25.23 -2.23
N GLY A 548 6.39 -24.77 -2.77
CA GLY A 548 5.09 -25.44 -2.65
C GLY A 548 4.23 -24.95 -1.48
N ARG A 549 4.73 -24.02 -0.65
CA ARG A 549 3.97 -23.37 0.41
C ARG A 549 3.58 -21.93 0.04
N SER A 550 2.46 -21.49 0.52
CA SER A 550 2.03 -20.10 0.38
C SER A 550 2.82 -19.20 1.33
N ARG A 551 3.59 -18.27 0.79
CA ARG A 551 4.35 -17.30 1.60
C ARG A 551 3.45 -16.51 2.55
N ILE A 552 2.34 -15.97 2.04
CA ILE A 552 1.43 -15.12 2.82
C ILE A 552 0.90 -15.88 4.04
N HIS A 553 0.35 -17.06 3.83
CA HIS A 553 -0.30 -17.83 4.90
C HIS A 553 0.70 -18.42 5.88
N SER A 554 1.83 -18.96 5.40
CA SER A 554 2.91 -19.46 6.28
C SER A 554 3.49 -18.33 7.14
N SER A 555 3.74 -17.17 6.55
CA SER A 555 4.23 -16.02 7.33
C SER A 555 3.21 -15.54 8.36
N ARG A 556 1.93 -15.39 8.00
CA ARG A 556 0.86 -15.01 8.96
C ARG A 556 0.78 -15.98 10.13
N ARG A 557 0.85 -17.31 9.87
CA ARG A 557 0.92 -18.32 10.94
C ARG A 557 2.14 -18.14 11.84
N ILE A 558 3.32 -17.96 11.25
CA ILE A 558 4.54 -17.71 12.01
C ILE A 558 4.37 -16.47 12.90
N PHE A 559 3.93 -15.34 12.36
CA PHE A 559 3.73 -14.10 13.13
C PHE A 559 2.69 -14.26 14.25
N GLU A 560 1.59 -14.99 14.02
CA GLU A 560 0.60 -15.30 15.08
C GLU A 560 1.25 -16.06 16.23
N VAL A 561 2.12 -17.05 15.94
CA VAL A 561 2.84 -17.82 16.96
C VAL A 561 3.87 -16.95 17.68
N LEU A 562 4.67 -16.16 16.95
CA LEU A 562 5.67 -15.27 17.53
C LEU A 562 5.03 -14.28 18.50
N GLN A 563 3.98 -13.58 18.08
CA GLN A 563 3.25 -12.62 18.90
C GLN A 563 2.57 -13.26 20.11
N THR A 564 2.01 -14.48 19.94
CA THR A 564 1.36 -15.21 21.03
C THR A 564 2.34 -15.58 22.13
N ASN A 565 3.60 -15.86 21.77
CA ASN A 565 4.67 -16.26 22.70
C ASN A 565 5.56 -15.10 23.16
N GLY A 566 5.29 -13.88 22.68
CA GLY A 566 6.05 -12.69 23.05
C GLY A 566 7.47 -12.65 22.45
N VAL A 567 7.69 -13.35 21.33
CA VAL A 567 8.96 -13.28 20.58
C VAL A 567 9.05 -11.90 19.92
N LYS A 568 10.17 -11.22 20.12
CA LYS A 568 10.40 -9.86 19.60
C LYS A 568 11.61 -9.77 18.67
N THR A 569 12.20 -10.91 18.34
CA THR A 569 13.33 -10.98 17.40
C THR A 569 12.88 -10.43 16.03
N PRO A 570 13.62 -9.46 15.45
CA PRO A 570 13.28 -8.89 14.14
C PRO A 570 13.17 -9.95 13.05
N VAL A 571 12.20 -9.75 12.14
CA VAL A 571 11.91 -10.70 11.07
C VAL A 571 12.16 -10.10 9.70
N ILE A 572 13.00 -10.77 8.91
CA ILE A 572 13.35 -10.40 7.54
C ILE A 572 12.70 -11.38 6.57
N HIS A 573 11.94 -10.86 5.61
CA HIS A 573 11.39 -11.67 4.53
C HIS A 573 12.45 -11.98 3.49
N HIS A 574 12.98 -13.20 3.51
CA HIS A 574 13.91 -13.71 2.50
C HIS A 574 13.10 -14.29 1.32
N LYS A 575 13.03 -13.57 0.23
CA LYS A 575 12.28 -13.96 -0.96
C LYS A 575 13.22 -14.45 -2.06
N HIS A 576 13.15 -15.77 -2.37
CA HIS A 576 13.72 -16.32 -3.58
C HIS A 576 12.81 -16.06 -4.79
N ILE A 577 13.40 -15.55 -5.86
CA ILE A 577 12.74 -15.29 -7.14
C ILE A 577 13.43 -16.22 -8.15
N VAL A 578 12.68 -17.20 -8.64
CA VAL A 578 13.24 -18.30 -9.46
C VAL A 578 13.04 -18.10 -10.95
N ASP A 579 12.12 -17.23 -11.33
CA ASP A 579 11.74 -16.97 -12.74
C ASP A 579 11.18 -15.55 -12.89
N GLY A 580 11.12 -15.09 -14.13
CA GLY A 580 10.55 -13.81 -14.52
C GLY A 580 11.57 -12.71 -14.76
N ASP A 581 11.14 -11.70 -15.49
CA ASP A 581 11.88 -10.47 -15.78
C ASP A 581 11.79 -9.46 -14.62
N LYS A 582 12.34 -8.26 -14.81
CA LYS A 582 12.30 -7.17 -13.81
C LYS A 582 10.88 -6.82 -13.38
N SER A 583 9.92 -6.79 -14.30
CA SER A 583 8.50 -6.50 -13.99
C SER A 583 7.91 -7.60 -13.12
N ASP A 584 8.21 -8.88 -13.38
CA ASP A 584 7.78 -9.99 -12.54
C ASP A 584 8.36 -9.90 -11.14
N VAL A 585 9.63 -9.51 -10.99
CA VAL A 585 10.27 -9.27 -9.69
C VAL A 585 9.48 -8.24 -8.89
N VAL A 586 9.19 -7.07 -9.49
CA VAL A 586 8.42 -6.00 -8.83
C VAL A 586 7.02 -6.47 -8.41
N ILE A 587 6.30 -7.12 -9.33
CA ILE A 587 4.92 -7.59 -9.10
C ILE A 587 4.87 -8.67 -8.00
N GLN A 588 5.75 -9.67 -8.08
CA GLN A 588 5.78 -10.76 -7.11
C GLN A 588 6.20 -10.28 -5.71
N CYS A 589 7.21 -9.40 -5.64
CA CYS A 589 7.68 -8.87 -4.36
C CYS A 589 6.63 -7.95 -3.73
N GLY A 590 6.04 -7.03 -4.51
CA GLY A 590 4.96 -6.17 -4.04
C GLY A 590 3.78 -6.95 -3.49
N ALA A 591 3.28 -7.93 -4.23
CA ALA A 591 2.13 -8.74 -3.81
C ALA A 591 2.45 -9.64 -2.59
N GLN A 592 3.55 -10.39 -2.62
CA GLN A 592 3.82 -11.46 -1.65
C GLN A 592 4.56 -11.00 -0.40
N VAL A 593 5.40 -9.98 -0.51
CA VAL A 593 6.14 -9.41 0.63
C VAL A 593 5.51 -8.10 1.08
N GLY A 594 5.22 -7.20 0.15
CA GLY A 594 4.57 -5.93 0.47
C GLY A 594 3.21 -6.09 1.14
N GLY A 595 2.43 -7.11 0.75
CA GLY A 595 1.18 -7.46 1.43
C GLY A 595 1.38 -7.82 2.90
N LEU A 596 2.46 -8.55 3.25
CA LEU A 596 2.81 -8.87 4.64
C LEU A 596 3.29 -7.64 5.42
N LEU A 597 4.10 -6.80 4.78
CA LEU A 597 4.55 -5.54 5.39
C LEU A 597 3.36 -4.58 5.65
N CYS A 598 2.36 -4.56 4.76
CA CYS A 598 1.10 -3.83 4.99
C CYS A 598 0.26 -4.43 6.13
N ASP A 599 0.45 -5.70 6.44
CA ASP A 599 -0.14 -6.35 7.62
C ASP A 599 0.63 -6.02 8.92
N GLY A 600 1.72 -5.24 8.84
CA GLY A 600 2.62 -4.98 9.96
C GLY A 600 3.57 -6.14 10.23
N ASN A 601 3.61 -7.15 9.39
CA ASN A 601 4.36 -8.38 9.57
C ASN A 601 5.71 -8.31 8.87
N GLY A 602 6.77 -7.91 9.59
CA GLY A 602 8.15 -7.92 9.14
C GLY A 602 8.91 -6.62 9.35
N ASP A 603 10.24 -6.75 9.52
CA ASP A 603 11.16 -5.66 9.85
C ASP A 603 12.18 -5.41 8.72
N GLY A 604 12.06 -6.12 7.61
CA GLY A 604 12.94 -5.93 6.47
C GLY A 604 12.79 -7.01 5.40
N VAL A 605 13.61 -6.86 4.36
CA VAL A 605 13.56 -7.70 3.17
C VAL A 605 14.95 -8.12 2.69
N LEU A 606 15.02 -9.33 2.14
CA LEU A 606 16.12 -9.87 1.38
C LEU A 606 15.54 -10.43 0.08
N LEU A 607 15.72 -9.72 -1.03
CA LEU A 607 15.30 -10.17 -2.34
C LEU A 607 16.49 -10.83 -3.03
N GLU A 608 16.33 -12.08 -3.42
CA GLU A 608 17.39 -12.87 -4.06
C GLU A 608 16.86 -13.49 -5.35
N TYR A 609 17.48 -13.15 -6.47
CA TYR A 609 17.16 -13.75 -7.75
C TYR A 609 18.07 -14.98 -7.98
N VAL A 610 17.44 -16.13 -8.18
CA VAL A 610 18.12 -17.42 -8.41
C VAL A 610 17.76 -18.03 -9.76
N GLY A 611 17.11 -17.25 -10.65
CA GLY A 611 16.74 -17.65 -12.01
C GLY A 611 17.87 -17.49 -13.02
N ASN A 612 17.53 -17.64 -14.30
CA ASN A 612 18.48 -17.59 -15.40
C ASN A 612 18.67 -16.19 -16.02
N GLU A 613 17.77 -15.24 -15.69
CA GLU A 613 17.87 -13.87 -16.20
C GLU A 613 18.98 -13.08 -15.49
N ASN A 614 19.60 -12.16 -16.21
CA ASN A 614 20.60 -11.27 -15.60
C ASN A 614 19.91 -10.09 -14.90
N ILE A 615 19.54 -10.28 -13.63
CA ILE A 615 18.96 -9.23 -12.79
C ILE A 615 20.08 -8.60 -11.95
N PRO A 616 20.45 -7.33 -12.18
CA PRO A 616 21.54 -6.68 -11.45
C PRO A 616 21.28 -6.57 -9.95
N LEU A 617 22.32 -6.63 -9.13
CA LEU A 617 22.25 -6.42 -7.69
C LEU A 617 21.67 -5.05 -7.34
N SER A 618 22.07 -4.01 -8.05
CA SER A 618 21.55 -2.65 -7.91
C SER A 618 20.04 -2.56 -8.13
N PHE A 619 19.49 -3.34 -9.08
CA PHE A 619 18.04 -3.42 -9.30
C PHE A 619 17.33 -4.07 -8.10
N LEU A 620 17.79 -5.22 -7.63
CA LEU A 620 17.18 -5.90 -6.46
C LEU A 620 17.22 -5.02 -5.20
N ARG A 621 18.35 -4.32 -4.98
CA ARG A 621 18.48 -3.35 -3.89
C ARG A 621 17.48 -2.20 -4.04
N THR A 622 17.39 -1.58 -5.21
CA THR A 622 16.45 -0.48 -5.46
C THR A 622 14.99 -0.93 -5.29
N THR A 623 14.66 -2.11 -5.82
CA THR A 623 13.34 -2.73 -5.64
C THR A 623 13.05 -3.02 -4.15
N SER A 624 14.04 -3.44 -3.36
CA SER A 624 13.90 -3.65 -1.90
C SER A 624 13.56 -2.34 -1.17
N PHE A 625 14.26 -1.25 -1.48
CA PHE A 625 13.93 0.07 -0.91
C PHE A 625 12.58 0.59 -1.40
N GLY A 626 12.25 0.41 -2.69
CA GLY A 626 10.94 0.75 -3.25
C GLY A 626 9.80 -0.02 -2.57
N LEU A 627 10.03 -1.29 -2.24
CA LEU A 627 9.08 -2.14 -1.52
C LEU A 627 8.84 -1.63 -0.08
N LEU A 628 9.90 -1.28 0.66
CA LEU A 628 9.78 -0.70 2.00
C LEU A 628 9.08 0.67 1.96
N GLN A 629 9.43 1.53 1.00
CA GLN A 629 8.80 2.85 0.84
C GLN A 629 7.32 2.73 0.47
N GLY A 630 6.98 1.86 -0.47
CA GLY A 630 5.59 1.58 -0.87
C GLY A 630 4.74 0.99 0.26
N SER A 631 5.37 0.26 1.19
CA SER A 631 4.75 -0.27 2.42
C SER A 631 4.78 0.71 3.61
N ARG A 632 5.09 1.98 3.38
CA ARG A 632 5.14 3.04 4.40
C ARG A 632 6.12 2.77 5.54
N MET A 633 7.24 2.12 5.23
CA MET A 633 8.30 1.82 6.19
C MET A 633 9.47 2.81 6.07
N ARG A 634 10.43 2.56 5.19
CA ARG A 634 11.65 3.35 5.05
C ARG A 634 11.65 4.16 3.76
N ASN A 635 11.82 5.47 3.87
CA ASN A 635 11.92 6.39 2.74
C ASN A 635 13.39 6.69 2.44
N THR A 636 13.82 6.43 1.20
CA THR A 636 15.20 6.69 0.75
C THR A 636 15.29 7.71 -0.37
N LYS A 637 14.16 8.09 -0.94
CA LYS A 637 14.03 9.10 -2.00
C LYS A 637 12.72 9.87 -1.84
N THR A 638 12.52 10.91 -2.62
CA THR A 638 11.25 11.63 -2.70
C THR A 638 10.12 10.68 -3.12
N GLU A 639 8.99 10.80 -2.49
CA GLU A 639 7.78 10.11 -2.92
C GLU A 639 6.95 11.01 -3.83
N TYR A 640 6.56 10.48 -4.99
CA TYR A 640 5.64 11.16 -5.89
C TYR A 640 4.26 10.52 -5.81
N VAL A 641 3.25 11.40 -5.58
CA VAL A 641 1.84 11.05 -5.61
C VAL A 641 1.27 11.74 -6.85
N SER A 642 1.37 11.07 -8.00
CA SER A 642 0.94 11.68 -9.27
C SER A 642 -0.25 10.93 -9.87
N CYS A 643 -1.22 11.70 -10.37
CA CYS A 643 -2.42 11.11 -10.95
C CYS A 643 -2.12 10.49 -12.33
N PRO A 644 -2.91 9.48 -12.76
CA PRO A 644 -2.63 8.75 -14.00
C PRO A 644 -3.06 9.50 -15.27
N SER A 645 -3.23 10.81 -15.21
CA SER A 645 -3.89 11.61 -16.25
C SER A 645 -5.33 11.18 -16.57
N CYS A 646 -6.10 12.05 -17.16
CA CYS A 646 -7.42 11.78 -17.73
C CYS A 646 -7.84 12.99 -18.58
N GLY A 647 -8.95 12.93 -19.29
CA GLY A 647 -9.46 14.06 -20.08
C GLY A 647 -9.74 15.37 -19.29
N ARG A 648 -9.45 15.41 -18.00
CA ARG A 648 -9.51 16.62 -17.14
C ARG A 648 -8.15 17.28 -16.92
N THR A 649 -7.07 16.63 -17.30
CA THR A 649 -5.70 17.10 -17.07
C THR A 649 -5.43 18.38 -17.85
N LEU A 650 -4.81 19.38 -17.23
CA LEU A 650 -4.65 20.73 -17.77
C LEU A 650 -3.26 20.99 -18.38
N PHE A 651 -2.33 20.03 -18.26
CA PHE A 651 -0.95 20.08 -18.76
C PHE A 651 -0.41 18.67 -19.03
N ASP A 652 0.73 18.55 -19.68
CA ASP A 652 1.38 17.24 -19.82
C ASP A 652 1.92 16.78 -18.48
N LEU A 653 1.21 15.84 -17.87
CA LEU A 653 1.50 15.38 -16.52
C LEU A 653 2.77 14.55 -16.46
N GLN A 654 3.08 13.77 -17.50
CA GLN A 654 4.28 12.94 -17.56
C GLN A 654 5.52 13.83 -17.62
N GLU A 655 5.53 14.79 -18.54
CA GLU A 655 6.65 15.72 -18.69
C GLU A 655 6.90 16.51 -17.40
N VAL A 656 5.85 17.08 -16.82
CA VAL A 656 5.96 17.91 -15.60
C VAL A 656 6.40 17.06 -14.40
N THR A 657 5.86 15.84 -14.26
CA THR A 657 6.30 14.93 -13.16
C THR A 657 7.78 14.59 -13.31
N ALA A 658 8.23 14.27 -14.52
CA ALA A 658 9.65 13.99 -14.79
C ALA A 658 10.57 15.20 -14.49
N GLN A 659 10.15 16.41 -14.88
CA GLN A 659 10.91 17.64 -14.58
C GLN A 659 11.01 17.91 -13.07
N ILE A 660 9.92 17.71 -12.32
CA ILE A 660 9.93 17.84 -10.87
C ILE A 660 10.83 16.76 -10.25
N ALA A 661 10.71 15.51 -10.70
CA ALA A 661 11.48 14.38 -10.20
C ALA A 661 12.99 14.54 -10.41
N GLU A 662 13.40 15.06 -11.56
CA GLU A 662 14.81 15.35 -11.85
C GLU A 662 15.43 16.32 -10.83
N LYS A 663 14.67 17.33 -10.41
CA LYS A 663 15.15 18.38 -9.49
C LYS A 663 14.99 18.03 -8.01
N THR A 664 14.03 17.19 -7.65
CA THR A 664 13.63 16.95 -6.25
C THR A 664 13.79 15.50 -5.79
N GLY A 665 14.18 14.55 -6.68
CA GLY A 665 14.22 13.12 -6.39
C GLY A 665 15.16 12.68 -5.25
N HIS A 666 16.05 13.57 -4.83
CA HIS A 666 17.04 13.36 -3.78
C HIS A 666 16.58 13.76 -2.38
N LEU A 667 15.30 14.06 -2.17
CA LEU A 667 14.74 14.53 -0.88
C LEU A 667 14.07 13.37 -0.12
N PRO A 668 14.79 12.56 0.67
CA PRO A 668 14.19 11.41 1.36
C PRO A 668 13.15 11.87 2.40
N GLY A 669 12.00 11.20 2.40
CA GLY A 669 10.90 11.51 3.31
C GLY A 669 10.09 12.76 2.96
N VAL A 670 10.31 13.36 1.79
CA VAL A 670 9.43 14.39 1.23
C VAL A 670 8.44 13.74 0.26
N ALA A 671 7.15 14.00 0.43
CA ALA A 671 6.09 13.56 -0.47
C ALA A 671 5.59 14.74 -1.31
N ILE A 672 5.69 14.64 -2.63
CA ILE A 672 5.24 15.66 -3.58
C ILE A 672 4.09 15.12 -4.41
N ALA A 673 2.95 15.81 -4.35
CA ALA A 673 1.80 15.50 -5.21
C ALA A 673 1.88 16.29 -6.51
N VAL A 674 1.65 15.62 -7.66
CA VAL A 674 1.54 16.24 -8.98
C VAL A 674 0.18 15.88 -9.56
N MET A 675 -0.75 16.85 -9.57
CA MET A 675 -2.15 16.63 -9.89
C MET A 675 -2.58 17.45 -11.12
N GLY A 676 -3.06 16.76 -12.13
CA GLY A 676 -3.46 17.39 -13.40
C GLY A 676 -4.66 18.34 -13.29
N CYS A 677 -5.49 18.24 -12.24
CA CYS A 677 -6.67 19.11 -12.03
C CYS A 677 -7.14 19.12 -10.57
N ILE A 678 -7.97 20.10 -10.24
CA ILE A 678 -8.55 20.30 -8.90
C ILE A 678 -9.71 19.36 -8.53
N VAL A 679 -10.17 18.48 -9.42
CA VAL A 679 -11.42 17.71 -9.18
C VAL A 679 -11.25 16.69 -8.05
N ASN A 680 -10.19 15.90 -8.10
CA ASN A 680 -9.83 14.97 -7.02
C ASN A 680 -8.52 15.38 -6.32
N GLY A 681 -7.69 16.19 -7.00
CA GLY A 681 -6.34 16.53 -6.56
C GLY A 681 -6.22 16.89 -5.09
N PRO A 682 -6.94 17.91 -4.59
CA PRO A 682 -6.81 18.35 -3.20
C PRO A 682 -7.17 17.28 -2.16
N GLY A 683 -8.05 16.35 -2.48
CA GLY A 683 -8.40 15.24 -1.58
C GLY A 683 -7.35 14.12 -1.62
N GLU A 684 -6.97 13.70 -2.83
CA GLU A 684 -6.08 12.55 -3.03
C GLU A 684 -4.61 12.85 -2.69
N MET A 685 -4.24 14.14 -2.65
CA MET A 685 -2.91 14.59 -2.20
C MET A 685 -2.82 14.89 -0.70
N ALA A 686 -3.86 14.61 0.07
CA ALA A 686 -3.95 14.98 1.49
C ALA A 686 -2.78 14.45 2.35
N ASP A 687 -2.16 13.35 1.93
CA ASP A 687 -1.02 12.73 2.59
C ASP A 687 0.35 13.25 2.07
N ALA A 688 0.36 14.17 1.09
CA ALA A 688 1.58 14.75 0.57
C ALA A 688 2.00 16.01 1.35
N ASP A 689 3.32 16.22 1.49
CA ASP A 689 3.87 17.43 2.13
C ASP A 689 3.62 18.68 1.24
N PHE A 690 3.81 18.52 -0.06
CA PHE A 690 3.67 19.60 -1.06
C PHE A 690 2.82 19.15 -2.23
N GLY A 691 2.10 20.07 -2.85
CA GLY A 691 1.26 19.81 -4.01
C GLY A 691 1.48 20.79 -5.15
N TYR A 692 1.61 20.24 -6.37
CA TYR A 692 1.62 20.95 -7.65
C TYR A 692 0.34 20.57 -8.40
N VAL A 693 -0.63 21.47 -8.47
CA VAL A 693 -1.99 21.17 -8.92
C VAL A 693 -2.41 22.09 -10.06
N GLY A 694 -2.93 21.53 -11.15
CA GLY A 694 -3.51 22.30 -12.24
C GLY A 694 -4.77 23.04 -11.80
N GLY A 695 -4.69 24.35 -11.59
CA GLY A 695 -5.81 25.21 -11.17
C GLY A 695 -6.68 25.70 -12.34
N ALA A 696 -6.04 26.10 -13.43
CA ALA A 696 -6.66 26.54 -14.69
C ALA A 696 -5.68 26.27 -15.86
N PRO A 697 -6.13 26.33 -17.13
CA PRO A 697 -5.22 26.18 -18.27
C PRO A 697 -4.02 27.12 -18.18
N GLY A 698 -2.79 26.56 -18.20
CA GLY A 698 -1.53 27.29 -18.07
C GLY A 698 -1.25 27.88 -16.68
N LYS A 699 -2.03 27.52 -15.65
CA LYS A 699 -1.87 28.01 -14.28
C LYS A 699 -1.86 26.88 -13.27
N ILE A 700 -0.96 27.01 -12.31
CA ILE A 700 -0.71 26.03 -11.24
C ILE A 700 -1.03 26.66 -9.88
N ASP A 701 -1.63 25.87 -9.01
CA ASP A 701 -1.79 26.19 -7.60
C ASP A 701 -0.82 25.30 -6.79
N LEU A 702 -0.04 25.92 -5.88
CA LEU A 702 0.86 25.19 -4.97
C LEU A 702 0.23 25.05 -3.58
N TYR A 703 0.43 23.88 -3.01
CA TYR A 703 -0.14 23.48 -1.73
C TYR A 703 0.96 23.08 -0.73
N VAL A 704 0.65 23.27 0.55
CA VAL A 704 1.37 22.66 1.68
C VAL A 704 0.33 21.82 2.45
N GLY A 705 0.48 20.52 2.45
CA GLY A 705 -0.57 19.62 2.89
C GLY A 705 -1.89 19.88 2.13
N LYS A 706 -2.95 20.20 2.84
CA LYS A 706 -4.28 20.49 2.27
C LYS A 706 -4.50 21.99 1.92
N GLU A 707 -3.59 22.87 2.30
CA GLU A 707 -3.77 24.31 2.15
C GLU A 707 -3.13 24.88 0.87
N VAL A 708 -3.87 25.67 0.13
CA VAL A 708 -3.37 26.41 -1.05
C VAL A 708 -2.58 27.61 -0.57
N VAL A 709 -1.25 27.59 -0.78
CA VAL A 709 -0.34 28.67 -0.36
C VAL A 709 -0.01 29.66 -1.48
N ARG A 710 0.02 29.20 -2.72
CA ARG A 710 0.24 30.06 -3.91
C ARG A 710 -0.75 29.68 -5.00
N ARG A 711 -1.44 30.66 -5.59
CA ARG A 711 -2.51 30.44 -6.59
C ARG A 711 -2.17 31.07 -7.94
N GLY A 712 -2.58 30.38 -9.00
CA GLY A 712 -2.56 30.92 -10.36
C GLY A 712 -1.17 31.24 -10.90
N ILE A 713 -0.14 30.54 -10.46
CA ILE A 713 1.24 30.68 -10.92
C ILE A 713 1.30 30.27 -12.39
N PRO A 714 1.94 31.04 -13.27
CA PRO A 714 2.21 30.57 -14.62
C PRO A 714 2.96 29.24 -14.61
N MET A 715 2.60 28.32 -15.49
CA MET A 715 3.24 27.00 -15.55
C MET A 715 4.75 27.11 -15.81
N GLU A 716 5.17 28.12 -16.62
CA GLU A 716 6.57 28.50 -16.71
C GLU A 716 7.07 29.01 -15.35
N GLY A 717 8.02 28.33 -14.74
CA GLY A 717 8.59 28.68 -13.43
C GLY A 717 7.84 28.11 -12.22
N ALA A 718 6.72 27.41 -12.39
CA ALA A 718 5.99 26.83 -11.26
C ALA A 718 6.78 25.73 -10.53
N THR A 719 7.69 25.03 -11.22
CA THR A 719 8.60 24.05 -10.62
C THR A 719 9.63 24.72 -9.71
N GLU A 720 10.18 25.86 -10.13
CA GLU A 720 11.10 26.67 -9.33
C GLU A 720 10.41 27.21 -8.07
N GLU A 721 9.17 27.69 -8.21
CA GLU A 721 8.36 28.14 -7.08
C GLU A 721 8.04 27.02 -6.09
N LEU A 722 7.83 25.78 -6.57
CA LEU A 722 7.69 24.60 -5.72
C LEU A 722 8.99 24.32 -4.95
N ILE A 723 10.15 24.40 -5.59
CA ILE A 723 11.45 24.19 -4.94
C ILE A 723 11.68 25.24 -3.86
N GLU A 724 11.40 26.53 -4.15
CA GLU A 724 11.49 27.58 -3.14
C GLU A 724 10.53 27.33 -1.96
N LEU A 725 9.32 26.85 -2.22
CA LEU A 725 8.37 26.48 -1.18
C LEU A 725 8.91 25.35 -0.28
N ILE A 726 9.56 24.32 -0.87
CA ILE A 726 10.21 23.23 -0.13
C ILE A 726 11.35 23.76 0.75
N LYS A 727 12.14 24.73 0.23
CA LYS A 727 13.23 25.40 0.98
C LYS A 727 12.67 26.24 2.13
N GLU A 728 11.64 27.03 1.89
CA GLU A 728 10.97 27.86 2.91
C GLU A 728 10.49 27.04 4.11
N HIS A 729 10.08 25.77 3.85
CA HIS A 729 9.63 24.85 4.89
C HIS A 729 10.76 23.98 5.49
N GLY A 730 12.03 24.26 5.14
CA GLY A 730 13.19 23.57 5.71
C GLY A 730 13.29 22.08 5.33
N ARG A 731 12.63 21.67 4.23
CA ARG A 731 12.62 20.27 3.77
C ARG A 731 13.60 20.05 2.60
N TRP A 732 14.32 21.07 2.19
CA TRP A 732 15.32 20.97 1.14
C TRP A 732 16.65 20.48 1.71
N VAL A 733 17.25 19.55 0.99
CA VAL A 733 18.62 19.07 1.20
C VAL A 733 19.36 19.27 -0.12
N GLU A 734 20.57 19.85 -0.08
CA GLU A 734 21.35 19.99 -1.32
C GLU A 734 21.71 18.63 -1.91
N PRO A 735 21.59 18.46 -3.23
CA PRO A 735 21.96 17.22 -3.87
C PRO A 735 23.46 16.94 -3.61
N LYS A 736 23.76 15.72 -3.15
CA LYS A 736 25.14 15.28 -3.03
C LYS A 736 25.75 15.23 -4.43
N GLU A 737 26.85 15.94 -4.66
CA GLU A 737 27.59 15.83 -5.91
C GLU A 737 27.92 14.36 -6.14
N LYS A 738 27.43 13.78 -7.23
CA LYS A 738 27.86 12.46 -7.67
C LYS A 738 29.36 12.59 -7.91
N ALA A 739 30.18 12.02 -7.05
CA ALA A 739 31.61 11.91 -7.27
C ALA A 739 31.78 11.33 -8.67
N ALA A 740 32.30 12.13 -9.60
CA ALA A 740 32.51 11.70 -10.96
C ALA A 740 33.38 10.44 -10.91
N VAL A 741 32.79 9.30 -11.28
CA VAL A 741 33.57 8.12 -11.61
C VAL A 741 34.32 8.54 -12.89
N THR A 742 35.51 9.08 -12.72
CA THR A 742 36.43 9.27 -13.84
C THR A 742 36.77 7.87 -14.33
N ALA A 743 36.39 7.63 -15.59
CA ALA A 743 36.60 6.41 -16.36
C ALA A 743 38.07 5.95 -16.35
#